data_3508f1960ec4c5c7da0a6099099d1ec4
#
_entry.id   3508f1960ec4c5c7da0a6099099d1ec4
#
_cell.length_a   1.000
_cell.length_b   1.000
_cell.length_c   1.000
_cell.angle_alpha   90.00
_cell.angle_beta   90.00
_cell.angle_gamma   90.00
#
_symmetry.space_group_name_H-M   'P 1'
#
loop_
_entity.id
_entity.type
_entity.pdbx_description
1 polymer ?
#
loop_
_entity_poly.entity_id
_entity_poly.type
_entity_poly.pdbx_seq_one_letter_code
_entity_poly.pdbx_strand_id
1 'polypeptide(L)'
;LVACNTTKFVPEGKYLLNDVKVRVEDTKAVTSSELMKYVQQKQNTEILGFWKLQLDIYNTASADTTKWTSKNARKIGEAPVVFDAELADASCTQLQRAMNNKGYFRTQVDTTMAVKDRKVNLVYHVTADKPYMIRKYSVNLPQSDLKLIATNSRALVGNGMQFDADVLNEERRRVSSAMRRRGYFYFDQELLHFEADSTRGKGEIDVTMKLHDYLKELPAEEQEKIFRKYRIAHVHFHLDYDPSRLPDTEEMSSKSKDGFVFTWVGKQLLRDNVLKRHCPIEPGDMYNERMVERAYTRFNQLAPVKYVDISFEPISADELDCHIVLSRGKLHTVSAEIEGTYSAGDWGVAAGVGYVNRNLFRGAEELSVNGRASYEWRQNGGRAIEAKAAAGMKFPNLVSLDLSYDFQNRPDEYTRSIFGAGLNYTIRQPRVGLEHQFRFVDISYVYLPWVSDIFRDQFLQSTNILKYSYENHFIVGLGYSGNYSSYRASRPNSSYWNVNYNIETAGNLLRALAKPCRFAVDTLSGNYIFLNTQFAQFAKADLSVTYNQMLHPKHRLVFHADLGVAVPYGNSQTIPFEKRYFAGGANSVRGWSARTLGPGGYKGNGKLIDFNNQSGDIRMNLNVEYRAKVWSIFELAAFFDAGNIWTIFDYEAQPNGVFRFSEFYKQIALAYGVGVRLDFSFFIFRVDFGVKLYDPALRYDGSGKQWRTVGNGLNWADDMAFHIAIGYPF
;
A
#
# COMPACT_ATOMS: atom_id res chain seq x y z
N LEU A 1 -24.03 34.47 -5.06
CA LEU A 1 -24.24 33.12 -5.65
C LEU A 1 -25.23 33.28 -6.80
N VAL A 2 -24.71 33.42 -8.03
CA VAL A 2 -25.54 33.39 -9.25
C VAL A 2 -26.04 31.94 -9.33
N ALA A 3 -27.35 31.76 -9.27
CA ALA A 3 -27.99 30.44 -9.47
C ALA A 3 -27.70 30.03 -10.92
N CYS A 4 -26.70 29.18 -11.14
CA CYS A 4 -26.41 28.62 -12.44
C CYS A 4 -27.61 27.77 -12.87
N ASN A 5 -28.17 28.05 -14.03
CA ASN A 5 -29.24 27.26 -14.59
C ASN A 5 -28.70 25.89 -15.01
N THR A 6 -28.89 24.87 -14.16
CA THR A 6 -28.36 23.52 -14.37
C THR A 6 -28.96 22.82 -15.59
N THR A 7 -30.03 23.36 -16.18
CA THR A 7 -30.74 22.81 -17.36
C THR A 7 -30.39 23.57 -18.65
N LYS A 8 -29.40 24.47 -18.64
CA LYS A 8 -29.05 25.35 -19.79
C LYS A 8 -28.79 24.60 -21.09
N PHE A 9 -28.10 23.46 -21.02
CA PHE A 9 -27.75 22.64 -22.18
C PHE A 9 -28.58 21.34 -22.30
N VAL A 10 -29.67 21.23 -21.56
CA VAL A 10 -30.64 20.14 -21.76
C VAL A 10 -31.48 20.42 -22.99
N PRO A 11 -31.60 19.51 -23.98
CA PRO A 11 -32.39 19.72 -25.19
C PRO A 11 -33.87 20.06 -24.88
N GLU A 12 -34.52 20.79 -25.77
CA GLU A 12 -35.92 21.07 -25.63
C GLU A 12 -36.77 19.77 -25.63
N GLY A 13 -37.78 19.71 -24.77
CA GLY A 13 -38.61 18.52 -24.61
C GLY A 13 -37.98 17.38 -23.79
N LYS A 14 -36.71 17.53 -23.36
CA LYS A 14 -36.00 16.54 -22.50
C LYS A 14 -35.77 17.09 -21.08
N TYR A 15 -35.48 16.15 -20.17
CA TYR A 15 -35.32 16.44 -18.74
C TYR A 15 -33.92 16.08 -18.27
N LEU A 16 -33.34 16.89 -17.36
CA LEU A 16 -32.09 16.56 -16.65
C LEU A 16 -32.36 15.46 -15.65
N LEU A 17 -31.57 14.39 -15.67
CA LEU A 17 -31.57 13.39 -14.61
C LEU A 17 -30.89 13.98 -13.37
N ASN A 18 -31.72 14.48 -12.44
CA ASN A 18 -31.23 15.23 -11.31
C ASN A 18 -30.77 14.32 -10.16
N ASP A 19 -31.52 13.29 -9.83
CA ASP A 19 -31.21 12.38 -8.74
C ASP A 19 -31.66 10.96 -9.07
N VAL A 20 -30.86 9.95 -8.73
CA VAL A 20 -31.19 8.54 -8.90
C VAL A 20 -30.95 7.82 -7.60
N LYS A 21 -31.98 7.16 -7.10
CA LYS A 21 -31.90 6.38 -5.86
C LYS A 21 -32.43 4.99 -6.07
N VAL A 22 -31.84 4.03 -5.39
CA VAL A 22 -32.38 2.68 -5.23
C VAL A 22 -32.80 2.54 -3.77
N ARG A 23 -34.06 2.19 -3.54
CA ARG A 23 -34.58 1.86 -2.22
C ARG A 23 -34.86 0.38 -2.16
N VAL A 24 -34.27 -0.31 -1.25
CA VAL A 24 -34.51 -1.73 -1.00
C VAL A 24 -35.43 -1.82 0.19
N GLU A 25 -36.55 -2.49 -0.02
CA GLU A 25 -37.59 -2.71 0.97
C GLU A 25 -37.56 -4.19 1.39
N ASP A 26 -37.95 -4.48 2.63
CA ASP A 26 -38.11 -5.82 3.20
C ASP A 26 -36.84 -6.66 3.40
N THR A 27 -35.62 -6.15 3.06
CA THR A 27 -34.38 -6.85 3.35
C THR A 27 -33.25 -5.89 3.71
N LYS A 28 -32.35 -6.32 4.61
CA LYS A 28 -31.09 -5.64 4.92
C LYS A 28 -29.87 -6.38 4.36
N ALA A 29 -30.08 -7.57 3.78
CA ALA A 29 -28.99 -8.40 3.28
C ALA A 29 -28.38 -7.85 1.98
N VAL A 30 -29.15 -7.08 1.21
CA VAL A 30 -28.71 -6.41 -0.01
C VAL A 30 -28.83 -4.91 0.18
N THR A 31 -27.77 -4.18 -0.04
CA THR A 31 -27.74 -2.74 0.18
C THR A 31 -28.10 -1.95 -1.08
N SER A 32 -28.71 -0.78 -0.92
CA SER A 32 -28.98 0.15 -2.04
C SER A 32 -27.69 0.52 -2.80
N SER A 33 -26.57 0.63 -2.10
CA SER A 33 -25.26 0.91 -2.71
C SER A 33 -24.74 -0.25 -3.58
N GLU A 34 -25.04 -1.48 -3.22
CA GLU A 34 -24.71 -2.67 -4.00
C GLU A 34 -25.53 -2.72 -5.29
N LEU A 35 -26.82 -2.47 -5.20
CA LEU A 35 -27.72 -2.48 -6.36
C LEU A 35 -27.50 -1.27 -7.29
N MET A 36 -27.05 -0.13 -6.79
CA MET A 36 -26.74 1.04 -7.61
C MET A 36 -25.71 0.76 -8.72
N LYS A 37 -24.93 -0.30 -8.61
CA LYS A 37 -23.96 -0.73 -9.64
C LYS A 37 -24.65 -1.23 -10.91
N TYR A 38 -25.85 -1.75 -10.78
CA TYR A 38 -26.64 -2.32 -11.88
C TYR A 38 -27.55 -1.29 -12.57
N VAL A 39 -27.61 -0.07 -12.04
CA VAL A 39 -28.32 1.04 -12.66
C VAL A 39 -27.53 1.56 -13.85
N GLN A 40 -28.16 1.55 -15.04
CA GLN A 40 -27.52 1.89 -16.31
C GLN A 40 -27.27 3.39 -16.44
N GLN A 41 -28.17 4.22 -15.92
CA GLN A 41 -28.07 5.68 -16.01
C GLN A 41 -27.97 6.30 -14.60
N LYS A 42 -26.92 7.07 -14.38
CA LYS A 42 -26.66 7.76 -13.10
C LYS A 42 -26.70 9.26 -13.32
N GLN A 43 -27.11 10.00 -12.27
CA GLN A 43 -27.07 11.47 -12.29
C GLN A 43 -25.63 11.99 -12.42
N ASN A 44 -25.52 13.29 -12.76
CA ASN A 44 -24.26 14.00 -12.74
C ASN A 44 -23.57 13.91 -11.38
N THR A 45 -22.23 13.93 -11.38
CA THR A 45 -21.41 13.80 -10.18
C THR A 45 -21.72 14.85 -9.13
N GLU A 46 -22.01 14.44 -7.90
CA GLU A 46 -22.30 15.30 -6.76
C GLU A 46 -21.12 15.38 -5.80
N ILE A 47 -20.88 16.59 -5.29
CA ILE A 47 -19.89 16.90 -4.27
C ILE A 47 -20.67 17.15 -2.96
N LEU A 48 -20.17 16.61 -1.85
CA LEU A 48 -20.84 16.68 -0.54
C LEU A 48 -22.29 16.16 -0.55
N GLY A 49 -22.67 15.38 -1.58
CA GLY A 49 -24.02 14.79 -1.70
C GLY A 49 -25.13 15.75 -2.15
N PHE A 50 -24.80 17.01 -2.51
CA PHE A 50 -25.81 17.98 -2.95
C PHE A 50 -25.33 18.93 -4.04
N TRP A 51 -24.04 19.13 -4.24
CA TRP A 51 -23.52 20.14 -5.16
C TRP A 51 -22.96 19.53 -6.45
N LYS A 52 -23.52 19.87 -7.61
CA LYS A 52 -23.11 19.40 -8.94
C LYS A 52 -22.11 20.36 -9.60
N LEU A 53 -20.97 20.59 -8.94
CA LEU A 53 -19.96 21.54 -9.39
C LEU A 53 -19.51 21.33 -10.84
N GLN A 54 -19.31 20.09 -11.27
CA GLN A 54 -18.88 19.79 -12.65
C GLN A 54 -19.95 20.16 -13.68
N LEU A 55 -21.23 19.90 -13.38
CA LEU A 55 -22.34 20.35 -14.20
C LEU A 55 -22.44 21.88 -14.22
N ASP A 56 -22.22 22.54 -13.07
CA ASP A 56 -22.24 24.00 -12.98
C ASP A 56 -21.09 24.62 -13.81
N ILE A 57 -19.88 24.04 -13.75
CA ILE A 57 -18.75 24.45 -14.60
C ILE A 57 -19.09 24.29 -16.08
N TYR A 58 -19.69 23.16 -16.48
CA TYR A 58 -20.10 22.94 -17.86
C TYR A 58 -21.11 24.01 -18.31
N ASN A 59 -22.04 24.38 -17.45
CA ASN A 59 -23.08 25.39 -17.73
C ASN A 59 -22.54 26.82 -17.78
N THR A 60 -21.30 27.10 -17.33
CA THR A 60 -20.64 28.38 -17.55
C THR A 60 -20.21 28.57 -19.00
N ALA A 61 -20.09 27.53 -19.79
CA ALA A 61 -19.75 27.59 -21.20
C ALA A 61 -20.78 28.45 -21.97
N SER A 62 -20.33 29.21 -22.97
CA SER A 62 -21.22 29.86 -23.92
C SER A 62 -21.66 28.88 -25.01
N ALA A 63 -22.69 29.29 -25.80
CA ALA A 63 -23.11 28.52 -26.97
C ALA A 63 -22.00 28.42 -28.02
N ASP A 64 -21.12 29.45 -28.08
CA ASP A 64 -19.96 29.46 -28.96
C ASP A 64 -18.87 28.46 -28.46
N THR A 65 -18.71 27.41 -29.23
CA THR A 65 -17.74 26.32 -28.93
C THR A 65 -16.31 26.67 -29.31
N THR A 66 -16.06 27.77 -30.03
CA THR A 66 -14.73 28.17 -30.50
C THR A 66 -13.93 28.88 -29.41
N LYS A 67 -14.59 29.54 -28.47
CA LYS A 67 -13.95 30.29 -27.39
C LYS A 67 -13.17 29.37 -26.45
N TRP A 68 -11.92 29.75 -26.14
CA TRP A 68 -11.03 28.99 -25.23
C TRP A 68 -11.68 28.73 -23.87
N THR A 69 -12.38 29.70 -23.29
CA THR A 69 -13.09 29.55 -22.01
C THR A 69 -14.19 28.52 -22.07
N SER A 70 -15.01 28.51 -23.17
CA SER A 70 -16.06 27.53 -23.37
C SER A 70 -15.52 26.11 -23.63
N LYS A 71 -14.41 26.00 -24.37
CA LYS A 71 -13.69 24.75 -24.59
C LYS A 71 -13.22 24.14 -23.28
N ASN A 72 -12.59 24.95 -22.41
CA ASN A 72 -12.11 24.47 -21.11
C ASN A 72 -13.26 24.16 -20.14
N ALA A 73 -14.30 24.99 -20.09
CA ALA A 73 -15.48 24.73 -19.26
C ALA A 73 -16.16 23.39 -19.64
N ARG A 74 -16.25 23.07 -20.94
CA ARG A 74 -16.81 21.79 -21.42
C ARG A 74 -15.86 20.60 -21.20
N LYS A 75 -14.54 20.82 -21.25
CA LYS A 75 -13.53 19.77 -21.00
C LYS A 75 -13.42 19.41 -19.52
N ILE A 76 -13.53 20.42 -18.64
CA ILE A 76 -13.42 20.27 -17.20
C ILE A 76 -14.77 19.88 -16.57
N GLY A 77 -15.86 20.45 -17.08
CA GLY A 77 -17.22 20.19 -16.64
C GLY A 77 -17.76 18.85 -17.14
N GLU A 78 -18.87 18.43 -16.56
CA GLU A 78 -19.63 17.23 -16.95
C GLU A 78 -20.88 17.68 -17.69
N ALA A 79 -21.13 17.13 -18.88
CA ALA A 79 -22.33 17.42 -19.65
C ALA A 79 -23.61 16.98 -18.88
N PRO A 80 -24.74 17.69 -19.04
CA PRO A 80 -25.98 17.31 -18.38
C PRO A 80 -26.41 15.89 -18.81
N VAL A 81 -26.67 15.03 -17.85
CA VAL A 81 -27.22 13.69 -18.10
C VAL A 81 -28.71 13.85 -18.35
N VAL A 82 -29.14 13.53 -19.57
CA VAL A 82 -30.52 13.62 -19.99
C VAL A 82 -31.23 12.31 -19.62
N PHE A 83 -32.39 12.40 -18.98
CA PHE A 83 -33.22 11.23 -18.65
C PHE A 83 -33.63 10.44 -19.90
N ASP A 84 -33.47 9.13 -19.84
CA ASP A 84 -33.80 8.18 -20.87
C ASP A 84 -34.67 7.06 -20.24
N ALA A 85 -35.90 6.90 -20.76
CA ALA A 85 -36.84 5.91 -20.23
C ALA A 85 -36.43 4.47 -20.54
N GLU A 86 -35.85 4.21 -21.72
CA GLU A 86 -35.38 2.87 -22.09
C GLU A 86 -34.24 2.39 -21.16
N LEU A 87 -33.33 3.29 -20.80
CA LEU A 87 -32.26 2.98 -19.84
C LEU A 87 -32.81 2.79 -18.41
N ALA A 88 -33.91 3.47 -18.07
CA ALA A 88 -34.58 3.25 -16.78
C ALA A 88 -35.23 1.86 -16.73
N ASP A 89 -35.91 1.44 -17.76
CA ASP A 89 -36.55 0.11 -17.85
C ASP A 89 -35.46 -1.00 -17.90
N ALA A 90 -34.38 -0.78 -18.65
CA ALA A 90 -33.23 -1.68 -18.64
C ALA A 90 -32.63 -1.82 -17.25
N SER A 91 -32.58 -0.72 -16.48
CA SER A 91 -32.12 -0.74 -15.09
C SER A 91 -33.04 -1.58 -14.20
N CYS A 92 -34.34 -1.49 -14.32
CA CYS A 92 -35.29 -2.33 -13.59
C CYS A 92 -35.03 -3.82 -13.85
N THR A 93 -34.86 -4.20 -15.12
CA THR A 93 -34.53 -5.57 -15.51
C THR A 93 -33.18 -6.05 -14.89
N GLN A 94 -32.17 -5.20 -14.90
CA GLN A 94 -30.86 -5.54 -14.30
C GLN A 94 -30.92 -5.65 -12.78
N LEU A 95 -31.68 -4.78 -12.11
CA LEU A 95 -31.90 -4.84 -10.65
C LEU A 95 -32.63 -6.13 -10.27
N GLN A 96 -33.69 -6.51 -11.04
CA GLN A 96 -34.43 -7.76 -10.81
C GLN A 96 -33.50 -8.99 -11.00
N ARG A 97 -32.67 -9.00 -12.07
CA ARG A 97 -31.69 -10.07 -12.29
C ARG A 97 -30.66 -10.16 -11.15
N ALA A 98 -30.18 -9.02 -10.68
CA ALA A 98 -29.23 -8.97 -9.55
C ALA A 98 -29.86 -9.57 -8.27
N MET A 99 -31.12 -9.27 -8.00
CA MET A 99 -31.84 -9.84 -6.87
C MET A 99 -32.12 -11.34 -7.06
N ASN A 100 -32.50 -11.78 -8.26
CA ASN A 100 -32.67 -13.20 -8.58
C ASN A 100 -31.38 -13.98 -8.36
N ASN A 101 -30.22 -13.45 -8.76
CA ASN A 101 -28.93 -14.07 -8.52
C ASN A 101 -28.62 -14.25 -7.03
N LYS A 102 -29.20 -13.43 -6.16
CA LYS A 102 -29.10 -13.52 -4.69
C LYS A 102 -30.23 -14.34 -4.06
N GLY A 103 -31.05 -15.02 -4.88
CA GLY A 103 -32.13 -15.90 -4.40
C GLY A 103 -33.45 -15.21 -4.12
N TYR A 104 -33.63 -13.93 -4.46
CA TYR A 104 -34.87 -13.20 -4.30
C TYR A 104 -35.71 -13.25 -5.60
N PHE A 105 -36.24 -14.43 -5.95
CA PHE A 105 -36.89 -14.68 -7.24
C PHE A 105 -38.25 -13.98 -7.44
N ARG A 106 -38.86 -13.50 -6.35
CA ARG A 106 -40.14 -12.78 -6.40
C ARG A 106 -40.00 -11.28 -6.21
N THR A 107 -38.79 -10.77 -6.48
CA THR A 107 -38.52 -9.33 -6.40
C THR A 107 -39.34 -8.58 -7.45
N GLN A 108 -39.97 -7.52 -7.00
CA GLN A 108 -40.58 -6.53 -7.88
C GLN A 108 -39.75 -5.24 -7.86
N VAL A 109 -39.59 -4.66 -9.05
CA VAL A 109 -38.85 -3.41 -9.21
C VAL A 109 -39.72 -2.41 -9.91
N ASP A 110 -40.13 -1.40 -9.16
CA ASP A 110 -40.97 -0.31 -9.66
C ASP A 110 -40.19 1.00 -9.67
N THR A 111 -40.61 1.97 -10.45
CA THR A 111 -40.01 3.29 -10.54
C THR A 111 -40.97 4.38 -10.13
N THR A 112 -40.50 5.32 -9.32
CA THR A 112 -41.20 6.57 -9.05
C THR A 112 -40.39 7.73 -9.63
N MET A 113 -41.09 8.53 -10.46
CA MET A 113 -40.48 9.66 -11.13
C MET A 113 -41.13 10.96 -10.69
N ALA A 114 -40.38 11.88 -10.14
CA ALA A 114 -40.82 13.22 -9.80
C ALA A 114 -40.21 14.23 -10.76
N VAL A 115 -41.02 14.92 -11.50
CA VAL A 115 -40.60 15.95 -12.48
C VAL A 115 -40.88 17.32 -11.93
N LYS A 116 -39.85 18.17 -11.88
CA LYS A 116 -39.96 19.58 -11.49
C LYS A 116 -38.87 20.41 -12.20
N ASP A 117 -39.25 21.56 -12.75
CA ASP A 117 -38.33 22.53 -13.37
C ASP A 117 -37.38 21.91 -14.41
N ARG A 118 -37.89 21.08 -15.32
CA ARG A 118 -37.11 20.31 -16.31
C ARG A 118 -36.10 19.35 -15.71
N LYS A 119 -36.30 18.92 -14.45
CA LYS A 119 -35.47 17.94 -13.75
C LYS A 119 -36.29 16.73 -13.35
N VAL A 120 -35.69 15.55 -13.45
CA VAL A 120 -36.27 14.27 -13.03
C VAL A 120 -35.48 13.74 -11.84
N ASN A 121 -36.20 13.40 -10.78
CA ASN A 121 -35.68 12.56 -9.70
C ASN A 121 -36.30 11.16 -9.85
N LEU A 122 -35.46 10.16 -10.04
CA LEU A 122 -35.84 8.79 -10.28
C LEU A 122 -35.52 7.92 -9.06
N VAL A 123 -36.52 7.21 -8.57
CA VAL A 123 -36.34 6.26 -7.48
C VAL A 123 -36.76 4.88 -7.94
N TYR A 124 -35.86 3.92 -7.88
CA TYR A 124 -36.13 2.51 -8.05
C TYR A 124 -36.52 1.92 -6.71
N HIS A 125 -37.73 1.41 -6.59
CA HIS A 125 -38.24 0.67 -5.43
C HIS A 125 -38.03 -0.81 -5.71
N VAL A 126 -37.18 -1.43 -4.93
CA VAL A 126 -36.87 -2.87 -5.01
C VAL A 126 -37.53 -3.53 -3.81
N THR A 127 -38.69 -4.10 -4.04
CA THR A 127 -39.43 -4.84 -3.02
C THR A 127 -38.99 -6.29 -3.06
N ALA A 128 -38.28 -6.71 -2.04
CA ALA A 128 -37.76 -8.06 -1.92
C ALA A 128 -38.72 -8.93 -1.09
N ASP A 129 -39.07 -10.08 -1.62
CA ASP A 129 -39.68 -11.14 -0.80
C ASP A 129 -38.60 -11.89 -0.02
N LYS A 130 -38.97 -12.94 0.70
CA LYS A 130 -38.01 -13.81 1.40
C LYS A 130 -37.06 -14.48 0.40
N PRO A 131 -35.74 -14.55 0.70
CA PRO A 131 -34.82 -15.25 -0.17
C PRO A 131 -35.12 -16.75 -0.16
N TYR A 132 -34.89 -17.41 -1.27
CA TYR A 132 -34.95 -18.85 -1.36
C TYR A 132 -33.76 -19.49 -0.63
N MET A 133 -34.06 -20.47 0.24
CA MET A 133 -33.07 -21.22 0.99
C MET A 133 -32.83 -22.56 0.33
N ILE A 134 -31.60 -23.01 0.25
CA ILE A 134 -31.21 -24.32 -0.26
C ILE A 134 -31.67 -25.37 0.75
N ARG A 135 -32.77 -26.05 0.42
CA ARG A 135 -33.29 -27.13 1.26
C ARG A 135 -32.42 -28.37 1.18
N LYS A 136 -32.05 -28.75 -0.02
CA LYS A 136 -31.20 -29.93 -0.29
C LYS A 136 -30.16 -29.58 -1.33
N TYR A 137 -28.90 -29.69 -0.94
CA TYR A 137 -27.77 -29.68 -1.86
C TYR A 137 -27.38 -31.15 -2.17
N SER A 138 -27.31 -31.50 -3.43
CA SER A 138 -26.92 -32.83 -3.88
C SER A 138 -25.89 -32.76 -5.01
N VAL A 139 -25.07 -33.80 -5.08
CA VAL A 139 -24.01 -33.93 -6.07
C VAL A 139 -24.27 -35.23 -6.86
N ASN A 140 -24.62 -35.07 -8.12
CA ASN A 140 -24.84 -36.17 -9.04
C ASN A 140 -23.71 -36.19 -10.10
N LEU A 141 -22.59 -36.78 -9.70
CA LEU A 141 -21.36 -36.85 -10.50
C LEU A 141 -20.91 -38.30 -10.63
N PRO A 142 -20.58 -38.78 -11.85
CA PRO A 142 -20.29 -40.20 -12.10
C PRO A 142 -18.86 -40.61 -11.67
N GLN A 143 -17.92 -39.66 -11.63
CA GLN A 143 -16.52 -39.93 -11.33
C GLN A 143 -16.25 -39.90 -9.83
N SER A 144 -15.54 -40.90 -9.29
CA SER A 144 -15.23 -41.03 -7.85
C SER A 144 -14.40 -39.88 -7.31
N ASP A 145 -13.30 -39.46 -7.99
CA ASP A 145 -12.47 -38.33 -7.61
C ASP A 145 -13.26 -37.02 -7.63
N LEU A 146 -14.06 -36.80 -8.67
CA LEU A 146 -14.89 -35.61 -8.83
C LEU A 146 -15.94 -35.53 -7.72
N LYS A 147 -16.63 -36.61 -7.44
CA LYS A 147 -17.63 -36.71 -6.37
C LYS A 147 -17.00 -36.44 -4.98
N LEU A 148 -15.84 -37.05 -4.70
CA LEU A 148 -15.09 -36.84 -3.47
C LEU A 148 -14.70 -35.36 -3.26
N ILE A 149 -14.27 -34.67 -4.33
CA ILE A 149 -13.91 -33.26 -4.29
C ILE A 149 -15.14 -32.39 -4.07
N ALA A 150 -16.23 -32.68 -4.76
CA ALA A 150 -17.47 -31.90 -4.66
C ALA A 150 -18.16 -32.04 -3.30
N THR A 151 -18.02 -33.22 -2.64
CA THR A 151 -18.69 -33.50 -1.35
C THR A 151 -17.82 -33.31 -0.12
N ASN A 152 -16.58 -32.83 -0.27
CA ASN A 152 -15.69 -32.66 0.88
C ASN A 152 -16.14 -31.50 1.80
N SER A 153 -15.58 -31.43 3.02
CA SER A 153 -15.86 -30.42 4.03
C SER A 153 -15.53 -28.97 3.63
N ARG A 154 -14.92 -28.76 2.45
CA ARG A 154 -14.58 -27.43 1.90
C ARG A 154 -15.60 -26.97 0.86
N ALA A 155 -16.70 -27.69 0.67
CA ALA A 155 -17.79 -27.24 -0.20
C ALA A 155 -18.32 -25.88 0.27
N LEU A 156 -18.50 -24.96 -0.67
CA LEU A 156 -19.00 -23.60 -0.39
C LEU A 156 -20.53 -23.55 -0.33
N VAL A 157 -21.19 -24.61 -0.81
CA VAL A 157 -22.64 -24.74 -0.87
C VAL A 157 -23.10 -25.86 0.04
N GLY A 158 -24.17 -25.61 0.79
CA GLY A 158 -24.73 -26.59 1.72
C GLY A 158 -26.23 -26.36 1.99
N ASN A 159 -26.83 -27.32 2.69
CA ASN A 159 -28.24 -27.24 3.11
C ASN A 159 -28.44 -26.09 4.11
N GLY A 160 -29.56 -25.39 4.00
CA GLY A 160 -29.90 -24.27 4.87
C GLY A 160 -29.23 -22.95 4.51
N MET A 161 -28.40 -22.89 3.47
CA MET A 161 -27.82 -21.64 2.97
C MET A 161 -28.80 -20.92 2.05
N GLN A 162 -28.68 -19.61 1.98
CA GLN A 162 -29.38 -18.79 0.99
C GLN A 162 -28.86 -19.15 -0.42
N PHE A 163 -29.77 -19.23 -1.41
CA PHE A 163 -29.36 -19.35 -2.80
C PHE A 163 -28.61 -18.10 -3.25
N ASP A 164 -27.41 -18.30 -3.78
CA ASP A 164 -26.56 -17.25 -4.34
C ASP A 164 -25.80 -17.80 -5.55
N ALA A 165 -26.10 -17.27 -6.73
CA ALA A 165 -25.49 -17.71 -7.99
C ALA A 165 -23.97 -17.48 -8.02
N ASP A 166 -23.46 -16.45 -7.33
CA ASP A 166 -22.03 -16.17 -7.24
C ASP A 166 -21.32 -17.27 -6.44
N VAL A 167 -21.93 -17.70 -5.33
CA VAL A 167 -21.40 -18.81 -4.50
C VAL A 167 -21.43 -20.13 -5.27
N LEU A 168 -22.49 -20.40 -6.04
CA LEU A 168 -22.55 -21.56 -6.91
C LEU A 168 -21.44 -21.55 -7.96
N ASN A 169 -21.17 -20.41 -8.60
CA ASN A 169 -20.08 -20.26 -9.55
C ASN A 169 -18.71 -20.42 -8.90
N GLU A 170 -18.52 -19.90 -7.69
CA GLU A 170 -17.29 -20.13 -6.93
C GLU A 170 -17.07 -21.60 -6.59
N GLU A 171 -18.15 -22.34 -6.30
CA GLU A 171 -18.09 -23.79 -6.05
C GLU A 171 -17.70 -24.55 -7.34
N ARG A 172 -18.24 -24.22 -8.50
CA ARG A 172 -17.78 -24.77 -9.79
C ARG A 172 -16.29 -24.56 -9.99
N ARG A 173 -15.81 -23.34 -9.76
CA ARG A 173 -14.36 -23.01 -9.84
C ARG A 173 -13.54 -23.80 -8.85
N ARG A 174 -14.01 -23.95 -7.60
CA ARG A 174 -13.33 -24.73 -6.56
C ARG A 174 -13.14 -26.19 -6.98
N VAL A 175 -14.22 -26.80 -7.47
CA VAL A 175 -14.21 -28.20 -7.90
C VAL A 175 -13.30 -28.39 -9.12
N SER A 176 -13.45 -27.55 -10.15
CA SER A 176 -12.63 -27.60 -11.35
C SER A 176 -11.14 -27.42 -11.03
N SER A 177 -10.77 -26.38 -10.25
CA SER A 177 -9.38 -26.19 -9.84
C SER A 177 -8.84 -27.36 -9.00
N ALA A 178 -9.65 -27.97 -8.16
CA ALA A 178 -9.24 -29.14 -7.39
C ALA A 178 -9.01 -30.39 -8.27
N MET A 179 -9.78 -30.56 -9.34
CA MET A 179 -9.54 -31.60 -10.36
C MET A 179 -8.24 -31.33 -11.11
N ARG A 180 -8.04 -30.12 -11.60
CA ARG A 180 -6.82 -29.72 -12.32
C ARG A 180 -5.56 -29.86 -11.45
N ARG A 181 -5.67 -29.68 -10.15
CA ARG A 181 -4.55 -29.97 -9.20
C ARG A 181 -4.23 -31.46 -9.03
N ARG A 182 -5.10 -32.35 -9.50
CA ARG A 182 -4.93 -33.81 -9.45
C ARG A 182 -4.56 -34.44 -10.79
N GLY A 183 -4.23 -33.64 -11.78
CA GLY A 183 -3.78 -34.09 -13.09
C GLY A 183 -4.79 -33.99 -14.22
N TYR A 184 -6.02 -33.62 -13.97
CA TYR A 184 -7.06 -33.54 -14.99
C TYR A 184 -6.94 -32.22 -15.80
N PHE A 185 -6.03 -32.18 -16.76
CA PHE A 185 -5.66 -30.98 -17.50
C PHE A 185 -6.83 -30.32 -18.23
N TYR A 186 -7.65 -31.12 -18.94
CA TYR A 186 -8.78 -30.65 -19.73
C TYR A 186 -10.06 -30.41 -18.92
N PHE A 187 -10.05 -30.65 -17.61
CA PHE A 187 -11.23 -30.40 -16.79
C PHE A 187 -11.45 -28.92 -16.55
N ASP A 188 -12.59 -28.39 -17.02
CA ASP A 188 -12.94 -26.98 -16.88
C ASP A 188 -14.23 -26.78 -16.05
N GLN A 189 -14.43 -25.57 -15.53
CA GLN A 189 -15.62 -25.21 -14.75
C GLN A 189 -16.92 -25.29 -15.60
N GLU A 190 -16.83 -25.07 -16.92
CA GLU A 190 -17.98 -25.11 -17.81
C GLU A 190 -18.53 -26.54 -18.03
N LEU A 191 -17.78 -27.56 -17.64
CA LEU A 191 -18.24 -28.94 -17.61
C LEU A 191 -19.22 -29.21 -16.46
N LEU A 192 -19.29 -28.30 -15.47
CA LEU A 192 -20.17 -28.39 -14.31
C LEU A 192 -21.31 -27.38 -14.43
N HIS A 193 -22.53 -27.80 -14.14
CA HIS A 193 -23.66 -26.90 -13.98
C HIS A 193 -24.50 -27.26 -12.74
N PHE A 194 -25.37 -26.32 -12.34
CA PHE A 194 -26.32 -26.55 -11.28
C PHE A 194 -27.74 -26.58 -11.86
N GLU A 195 -28.47 -27.61 -11.51
CA GLU A 195 -29.91 -27.63 -11.66
C GLU A 195 -30.54 -27.16 -10.36
N ALA A 196 -31.46 -26.21 -10.47
CA ALA A 196 -32.14 -25.60 -9.34
C ALA A 196 -33.66 -25.83 -9.50
N ASP A 197 -34.27 -26.63 -8.61
CA ASP A 197 -35.70 -26.93 -8.61
C ASP A 197 -36.41 -26.13 -7.50
N SER A 198 -37.20 -25.13 -7.91
CA SER A 198 -38.03 -24.30 -7.06
C SER A 198 -39.52 -24.67 -7.06
N THR A 199 -39.91 -25.76 -7.71
CA THR A 199 -41.33 -26.13 -7.95
C THR A 199 -42.08 -26.46 -6.67
N ARG A 200 -41.40 -26.81 -5.59
CA ARG A 200 -41.98 -27.15 -4.28
C ARG A 200 -42.59 -25.97 -3.53
N GLY A 201 -42.29 -24.72 -3.93
CA GLY A 201 -42.80 -23.51 -3.30
C GLY A 201 -42.20 -23.25 -1.91
N LYS A 202 -42.85 -22.39 -1.12
CA LYS A 202 -42.47 -22.04 0.28
C LYS A 202 -41.11 -21.36 0.46
N GLY A 203 -40.46 -20.82 -0.59
CA GLY A 203 -39.15 -20.18 -0.48
C GLY A 203 -37.98 -21.17 -0.31
N GLU A 204 -38.16 -22.42 -0.75
CA GLU A 204 -37.15 -23.47 -0.72
C GLU A 204 -36.75 -23.86 -2.14
N ILE A 205 -35.48 -24.23 -2.33
CA ILE A 205 -34.94 -24.66 -3.61
C ILE A 205 -34.02 -25.87 -3.40
N ASP A 206 -34.17 -26.88 -4.24
CA ASP A 206 -33.26 -28.02 -4.29
C ASP A 206 -32.19 -27.74 -5.35
N VAL A 207 -30.94 -27.85 -5.01
CA VAL A 207 -29.81 -27.57 -5.91
C VAL A 207 -28.98 -28.84 -6.11
N THR A 208 -28.79 -29.21 -7.36
CA THR A 208 -28.02 -30.40 -7.73
C THR A 208 -26.87 -30.03 -8.66
N MET A 209 -25.63 -30.32 -8.26
CA MET A 209 -24.46 -30.21 -9.12
C MET A 209 -24.39 -31.41 -10.07
N LYS A 210 -24.28 -31.16 -11.37
CA LYS A 210 -24.19 -32.17 -12.43
C LYS A 210 -23.10 -31.84 -13.43
N LEU A 211 -22.67 -32.84 -14.18
CA LEU A 211 -21.96 -32.61 -15.44
C LEU A 211 -22.94 -32.15 -16.53
N HIS A 212 -22.44 -31.29 -17.41
CA HIS A 212 -23.25 -30.77 -18.51
C HIS A 212 -23.62 -31.89 -19.50
N ASP A 213 -24.89 -31.92 -19.97
CA ASP A 213 -25.40 -33.02 -20.80
C ASP A 213 -24.69 -33.15 -22.14
N TYR A 214 -24.16 -32.05 -22.71
CA TYR A 214 -23.43 -32.11 -23.98
C TYR A 214 -22.22 -33.06 -23.91
N LEU A 215 -21.67 -33.32 -22.73
CA LEU A 215 -20.58 -34.28 -22.53
C LEU A 215 -20.93 -35.69 -22.98
N LYS A 216 -22.23 -36.06 -22.89
CA LYS A 216 -22.71 -37.36 -23.32
C LYS A 216 -22.77 -37.50 -24.85
N GLU A 217 -22.85 -36.35 -25.55
CA GLU A 217 -22.89 -36.25 -26.99
C GLU A 217 -21.51 -36.25 -27.64
N LEU A 218 -20.44 -36.01 -26.84
CA LEU A 218 -19.06 -36.05 -27.32
C LEU A 218 -18.63 -37.49 -27.67
N PRO A 219 -17.74 -37.65 -28.64
CA PRO A 219 -17.09 -38.93 -28.91
C PRO A 219 -16.44 -39.51 -27.64
N ALA A 220 -16.46 -40.85 -27.51
CA ALA A 220 -15.91 -41.52 -26.32
C ALA A 220 -14.44 -41.16 -26.05
N GLU A 221 -13.65 -40.94 -27.09
CA GLU A 221 -12.26 -40.50 -27.00
C GLU A 221 -12.10 -39.12 -26.37
N GLU A 222 -12.96 -38.18 -26.72
CA GLU A 222 -12.96 -36.82 -26.12
C GLU A 222 -13.43 -36.82 -24.67
N GLN A 223 -14.45 -37.66 -24.35
CA GLN A 223 -14.86 -37.86 -22.96
C GLN A 223 -13.73 -38.41 -22.11
N GLU A 224 -13.04 -39.44 -22.60
CA GLU A 224 -11.89 -40.04 -21.91
C GLU A 224 -10.75 -39.03 -21.73
N LYS A 225 -10.47 -38.19 -22.73
CA LYS A 225 -9.46 -37.13 -22.68
C LYS A 225 -9.73 -36.13 -21.53
N ILE A 226 -10.96 -35.74 -21.30
CA ILE A 226 -11.36 -34.81 -20.23
C ILE A 226 -11.12 -35.42 -18.85
N PHE A 227 -11.37 -36.73 -18.68
CA PHE A 227 -11.26 -37.43 -17.40
C PHE A 227 -9.95 -38.23 -17.23
N ARG A 228 -8.98 -38.01 -18.13
CA ARG A 228 -7.65 -38.60 -18.04
C ARG A 228 -6.70 -37.69 -17.24
N LYS A 229 -5.78 -38.30 -16.48
CA LYS A 229 -4.72 -37.61 -15.78
C LYS A 229 -3.50 -37.49 -16.68
N TYR A 230 -2.89 -36.33 -16.71
CA TYR A 230 -1.75 -36.03 -17.55
C TYR A 230 -0.48 -35.87 -16.72
N ARG A 231 0.66 -36.33 -17.28
CA ARG A 231 2.01 -36.11 -16.76
C ARG A 231 2.76 -35.12 -17.63
N ILE A 232 3.75 -34.47 -17.05
CA ILE A 232 4.66 -33.57 -17.76
C ILE A 232 5.83 -34.43 -18.28
N ALA A 233 5.99 -34.54 -19.62
CA ALA A 233 7.12 -35.26 -20.21
C ALA A 233 8.37 -34.37 -20.17
N HIS A 234 8.29 -33.18 -20.74
CA HIS A 234 9.40 -32.24 -20.80
C HIS A 234 8.96 -30.85 -20.38
N VAL A 235 9.95 -30.05 -19.93
CA VAL A 235 9.76 -28.63 -19.62
C VAL A 235 10.67 -27.82 -20.53
N HIS A 236 10.08 -27.06 -21.44
CA HIS A 236 10.74 -26.24 -22.42
C HIS A 236 10.81 -24.79 -21.94
N PHE A 237 12.00 -24.24 -21.78
CA PHE A 237 12.22 -22.83 -21.51
C PHE A 237 12.57 -22.11 -22.80
N HIS A 238 11.73 -21.17 -23.21
CA HIS A 238 11.96 -20.28 -24.34
C HIS A 238 12.37 -18.92 -23.80
N LEU A 239 13.67 -18.62 -23.88
CA LEU A 239 14.27 -17.40 -23.34
C LEU A 239 14.44 -16.36 -24.45
N ASP A 240 14.27 -15.10 -24.08
CA ASP A 240 14.38 -13.95 -24.99
C ASP A 240 13.34 -13.92 -26.13
N TYR A 241 12.21 -14.57 -25.92
CA TYR A 241 11.11 -14.53 -26.87
C TYR A 241 10.51 -13.12 -26.93
N ASP A 242 10.48 -12.56 -28.13
CA ASP A 242 9.78 -11.32 -28.46
C ASP A 242 8.51 -11.69 -29.24
N PRO A 243 7.31 -11.50 -28.67
CA PRO A 243 6.06 -11.84 -29.35
C PRO A 243 5.82 -11.03 -30.64
N SER A 244 6.56 -9.94 -30.86
CA SER A 244 6.51 -9.12 -32.07
C SER A 244 7.49 -9.56 -33.16
N ARG A 245 8.39 -10.48 -32.86
CA ARG A 245 9.39 -11.03 -33.79
C ARG A 245 9.32 -12.55 -33.79
N LEU A 246 8.99 -13.15 -34.93
CA LEU A 246 9.22 -14.57 -35.14
C LEU A 246 10.75 -14.76 -35.27
N PRO A 247 11.40 -15.54 -34.38
CA PRO A 247 12.82 -15.78 -34.46
C PRO A 247 13.12 -16.58 -35.74
N ASP A 248 14.14 -16.18 -36.48
CA ASP A 248 14.73 -17.02 -37.53
C ASP A 248 15.26 -18.30 -36.87
N THR A 249 14.80 -19.44 -37.33
CA THR A 249 15.15 -20.76 -36.79
C THR A 249 16.66 -21.06 -36.82
N GLU A 250 17.42 -20.37 -37.66
CA GLU A 250 18.87 -20.52 -37.76
C GLU A 250 19.67 -19.82 -36.63
N GLU A 251 19.07 -18.89 -35.90
CA GLU A 251 19.73 -18.19 -34.79
C GLU A 251 19.45 -18.81 -33.40
N MET A 252 18.61 -19.84 -33.33
CA MET A 252 18.21 -20.44 -32.06
C MET A 252 19.23 -21.46 -31.58
N SER A 253 19.80 -21.22 -30.42
CA SER A 253 20.58 -22.19 -29.66
C SER A 253 19.67 -23.04 -28.74
N SER A 254 19.95 -24.34 -28.70
CA SER A 254 19.18 -25.27 -27.85
C SER A 254 20.10 -26.16 -27.02
N LYS A 255 19.63 -26.52 -25.82
CA LYS A 255 20.31 -27.45 -24.91
C LYS A 255 19.27 -28.25 -24.14
N SER A 256 19.43 -29.56 -24.10
CA SER A 256 18.58 -30.44 -23.30
C SER A 256 19.38 -31.09 -22.17
N LYS A 257 18.77 -31.16 -20.97
CA LYS A 257 19.34 -31.84 -19.81
C LYS A 257 18.25 -32.24 -18.81
N ASP A 258 18.19 -33.49 -18.43
CA ASP A 258 17.28 -34.04 -17.39
C ASP A 258 15.79 -33.78 -17.67
N GLY A 259 15.34 -33.90 -18.93
CA GLY A 259 13.96 -33.58 -19.35
C GLY A 259 13.64 -32.06 -19.45
N PHE A 260 14.60 -31.19 -19.16
CA PHE A 260 14.48 -29.75 -19.40
C PHE A 260 15.14 -29.39 -20.72
N VAL A 261 14.45 -28.60 -21.53
CA VAL A 261 14.95 -28.09 -22.80
C VAL A 261 15.03 -26.55 -22.69
N PHE A 262 16.18 -26.00 -23.02
CA PHE A 262 16.42 -24.56 -22.99
C PHE A 262 16.67 -24.07 -24.41
N THR A 263 15.92 -23.09 -24.85
CA THR A 263 16.11 -22.44 -26.15
C THR A 263 16.28 -20.93 -25.97
N TRP A 264 17.21 -20.34 -26.69
CA TRP A 264 17.48 -18.90 -26.61
C TRP A 264 18.07 -18.36 -27.91
N VAL A 265 17.96 -17.07 -28.13
CA VAL A 265 18.59 -16.35 -29.25
C VAL A 265 19.75 -15.53 -28.69
N GLY A 266 20.92 -15.66 -29.32
CA GLY A 266 22.13 -14.92 -28.95
C GLY A 266 22.69 -15.32 -27.58
N LYS A 267 22.71 -14.41 -26.61
CA LYS A 267 23.25 -14.64 -25.25
C LYS A 267 22.16 -15.08 -24.30
N GLN A 268 22.28 -16.26 -23.72
CA GLN A 268 21.30 -16.80 -22.75
C GLN A 268 21.04 -15.81 -21.59
N LEU A 269 19.79 -15.46 -21.35
CA LEU A 269 19.38 -14.46 -20.37
C LEU A 269 19.68 -14.91 -18.93
N LEU A 270 19.28 -16.12 -18.57
CA LEU A 270 19.42 -16.68 -17.22
C LEU A 270 20.15 -18.03 -17.28
N ARG A 271 20.92 -18.35 -16.24
CA ARG A 271 21.58 -19.65 -16.10
C ARG A 271 20.54 -20.76 -15.90
N ASP A 272 20.80 -21.97 -16.42
CA ASP A 272 19.93 -23.14 -16.29
C ASP A 272 19.53 -23.43 -14.84
N ASN A 273 20.48 -23.35 -13.91
CA ASN A 273 20.23 -23.59 -12.49
C ASN A 273 19.25 -22.58 -11.85
N VAL A 274 19.22 -21.34 -12.35
CA VAL A 274 18.28 -20.32 -11.89
C VAL A 274 16.87 -20.67 -12.37
N LEU A 275 16.74 -21.06 -13.63
CA LEU A 275 15.46 -21.47 -14.22
C LEU A 275 14.90 -22.69 -13.51
N LYS A 276 15.71 -23.77 -13.36
CA LYS A 276 15.30 -24.98 -12.63
C LYS A 276 14.88 -24.68 -11.20
N ARG A 277 15.64 -23.90 -10.44
CA ARG A 277 15.32 -23.55 -9.04
C ARG A 277 14.00 -22.78 -8.89
N HIS A 278 13.65 -21.95 -9.85
CA HIS A 278 12.42 -21.17 -9.82
C HIS A 278 11.23 -21.89 -10.46
N CYS A 279 11.46 -22.96 -11.20
CA CYS A 279 10.42 -23.80 -11.77
C CYS A 279 9.95 -24.84 -10.74
N PRO A 280 8.69 -24.79 -10.31
CA PRO A 280 8.12 -25.83 -9.45
C PRO A 280 7.50 -26.98 -10.24
N ILE A 281 7.64 -27.00 -11.57
CA ILE A 281 7.16 -28.04 -12.49
C ILE A 281 8.38 -28.85 -12.90
N GLU A 282 8.38 -30.13 -12.64
CA GLU A 282 9.47 -31.04 -12.98
C GLU A 282 9.02 -32.08 -14.05
N PRO A 283 9.92 -32.49 -14.95
CA PRO A 283 9.65 -33.60 -15.86
C PRO A 283 9.27 -34.86 -15.08
N GLY A 284 8.23 -35.58 -15.52
CA GLY A 284 7.67 -36.76 -14.85
C GLY A 284 6.57 -36.45 -13.83
N ASP A 285 6.41 -35.21 -13.40
CA ASP A 285 5.36 -34.80 -12.47
C ASP A 285 3.96 -34.94 -13.07
N MET A 286 2.99 -35.23 -12.21
CA MET A 286 1.59 -35.12 -12.57
C MET A 286 1.23 -33.63 -12.78
N TYR A 287 0.49 -33.32 -13.84
CA TYR A 287 -0.01 -31.96 -14.06
C TYR A 287 -0.69 -31.41 -12.79
N ASN A 288 -0.37 -30.19 -12.43
CA ASN A 288 -0.91 -29.55 -11.24
C ASN A 288 -1.03 -28.04 -11.43
N GLU A 289 -2.26 -27.56 -11.56
CA GLU A 289 -2.56 -26.12 -11.76
C GLU A 289 -1.91 -25.22 -10.72
N ARG A 290 -1.82 -25.67 -9.45
CA ARG A 290 -1.16 -24.89 -8.40
C ARG A 290 0.35 -24.71 -8.63
N MET A 291 1.01 -25.69 -9.28
CA MET A 291 2.43 -25.56 -9.66
C MET A 291 2.59 -24.56 -10.79
N VAL A 292 1.65 -24.53 -11.74
CA VAL A 292 1.62 -23.53 -12.82
C VAL A 292 1.47 -22.12 -12.24
N GLU A 293 0.50 -21.89 -11.34
CA GLU A 293 0.34 -20.60 -10.65
C GLU A 293 1.61 -20.17 -9.90
N ARG A 294 2.27 -21.13 -9.26
CA ARG A 294 3.53 -20.87 -8.55
C ARG A 294 4.67 -20.55 -9.51
N ALA A 295 4.73 -21.22 -10.67
CA ALA A 295 5.73 -20.94 -11.70
C ALA A 295 5.55 -19.50 -12.22
N TYR A 296 4.33 -19.10 -12.59
CA TYR A 296 4.03 -17.72 -12.94
C TYR A 296 4.50 -16.73 -11.88
N THR A 297 4.17 -16.97 -10.63
CA THR A 297 4.54 -16.10 -9.51
C THR A 297 6.05 -15.98 -9.34
N ARG A 298 6.77 -17.10 -9.41
CA ARG A 298 8.23 -17.13 -9.20
C ARG A 298 9.00 -16.51 -10.36
N PHE A 299 8.60 -16.76 -11.60
CA PHE A 299 9.27 -16.16 -12.76
C PHE A 299 8.98 -14.66 -12.91
N ASN A 300 7.77 -14.20 -12.60
CA ASN A 300 7.44 -12.77 -12.57
C ASN A 300 8.19 -11.98 -11.48
N GLN A 301 8.74 -12.66 -10.48
CA GLN A 301 9.58 -12.03 -9.44
C GLN A 301 11.04 -11.85 -9.87
N LEU A 302 11.46 -12.46 -10.98
CA LEU A 302 12.82 -12.31 -11.49
C LEU A 302 12.97 -10.96 -12.20
N ALA A 303 13.90 -10.14 -11.73
CA ALA A 303 14.10 -8.78 -12.20
C ALA A 303 14.32 -8.62 -13.72
N PRO A 304 15.00 -9.54 -14.42
CA PRO A 304 15.21 -9.46 -15.89
C PRO A 304 14.01 -9.92 -16.72
N VAL A 305 12.99 -10.51 -16.11
CA VAL A 305 11.81 -11.05 -16.80
C VAL A 305 10.71 -9.98 -16.87
N LYS A 306 10.20 -9.71 -18.06
CA LYS A 306 9.10 -8.76 -18.28
C LYS A 306 7.75 -9.45 -18.39
N TYR A 307 7.72 -10.57 -19.10
CA TYR A 307 6.50 -11.31 -19.40
C TYR A 307 6.77 -12.81 -19.26
N VAL A 308 5.81 -13.52 -18.72
CA VAL A 308 5.83 -14.98 -18.55
C VAL A 308 4.58 -15.53 -19.19
N ASP A 309 4.73 -16.53 -20.07
CA ASP A 309 3.63 -17.34 -20.55
C ASP A 309 3.93 -18.82 -20.32
N ILE A 310 2.93 -19.59 -19.91
CA ILE A 310 3.06 -21.02 -19.65
C ILE A 310 1.92 -21.73 -20.36
N SER A 311 2.26 -22.52 -21.37
CA SER A 311 1.35 -23.31 -22.16
C SER A 311 1.72 -24.79 -22.10
N PHE A 312 0.77 -25.63 -22.48
CA PHE A 312 0.95 -27.08 -22.48
C PHE A 312 0.51 -27.65 -23.82
N GLU A 313 1.33 -28.53 -24.37
CA GLU A 313 1.05 -29.23 -25.61
C GLU A 313 0.98 -30.75 -25.38
N PRO A 314 -0.09 -31.44 -25.79
CA PRO A 314 -0.19 -32.90 -25.68
C PRO A 314 0.74 -33.57 -26.70
N ILE A 315 1.62 -34.44 -26.23
CA ILE A 315 2.56 -35.20 -27.07
C ILE A 315 2.17 -36.67 -27.18
N SER A 316 1.45 -37.20 -26.19
CA SER A 316 0.90 -38.55 -26.19
C SER A 316 -0.49 -38.56 -25.56
N ALA A 317 -1.06 -39.77 -25.39
CA ALA A 317 -2.40 -39.90 -24.83
C ALA A 317 -2.53 -39.31 -23.40
N ASP A 318 -1.45 -39.34 -22.60
CA ASP A 318 -1.44 -38.96 -21.17
C ASP A 318 -0.23 -38.07 -20.79
N GLU A 319 0.53 -37.60 -21.78
CA GLU A 319 1.68 -36.73 -21.54
C GLU A 319 1.56 -35.38 -22.21
N LEU A 320 2.09 -34.38 -21.49
CA LEU A 320 2.13 -32.98 -21.92
C LEU A 320 3.57 -32.47 -21.90
N ASP A 321 3.95 -31.71 -22.91
CA ASP A 321 5.09 -30.82 -22.85
C ASP A 321 4.66 -29.48 -22.26
N CYS A 322 5.46 -28.97 -21.33
CA CYS A 322 5.24 -27.68 -20.69
C CYS A 322 6.17 -26.63 -21.35
N HIS A 323 5.60 -25.63 -21.98
CA HIS A 323 6.34 -24.53 -22.60
C HIS A 323 6.28 -23.29 -21.72
N ILE A 324 7.45 -22.83 -21.24
CA ILE A 324 7.59 -21.63 -20.39
C ILE A 324 8.33 -20.59 -21.21
N VAL A 325 7.60 -19.59 -21.65
CA VAL A 325 8.12 -18.46 -22.44
C VAL A 325 8.46 -17.31 -21.50
N LEU A 326 9.71 -16.86 -21.55
CA LEU A 326 10.21 -15.76 -20.73
C LEU A 326 10.69 -14.62 -21.63
N SER A 327 9.98 -13.51 -21.65
CA SER A 327 10.38 -12.32 -22.38
C SER A 327 11.35 -11.47 -21.57
N ARG A 328 12.35 -10.93 -22.24
CA ARG A 328 13.38 -10.08 -21.65
C ARG A 328 12.85 -8.69 -21.33
N GLY A 329 13.05 -8.24 -20.09
CA GLY A 329 12.86 -6.87 -19.66
C GLY A 329 14.08 -5.98 -19.96
N LYS A 330 13.96 -4.68 -19.66
CA LYS A 330 15.10 -3.75 -19.70
C LYS A 330 16.09 -4.14 -18.60
N LEU A 331 17.27 -4.61 -18.98
CA LEU A 331 18.31 -5.02 -18.04
C LEU A 331 18.98 -3.83 -17.38
N HIS A 332 19.18 -2.75 -18.13
CA HIS A 332 19.84 -1.54 -17.65
C HIS A 332 18.86 -0.39 -17.62
N THR A 333 18.87 0.36 -16.53
CA THR A 333 18.10 1.59 -16.40
C THR A 333 19.01 2.67 -15.84
N VAL A 334 19.03 3.82 -16.47
CA VAL A 334 19.66 5.03 -15.95
C VAL A 334 18.55 6.03 -15.67
N SER A 335 18.57 6.64 -14.50
CA SER A 335 17.67 7.72 -14.10
C SER A 335 18.45 8.96 -13.71
N ALA A 336 17.88 10.12 -14.01
CA ALA A 336 18.36 11.41 -13.53
C ALA A 336 17.14 12.17 -13.01
N GLU A 337 17.28 12.75 -11.83
CA GLU A 337 16.21 13.42 -11.11
C GLU A 337 16.67 14.79 -10.66
N ILE A 338 15.79 15.79 -10.77
CA ILE A 338 15.98 17.12 -10.19
C ILE A 338 14.77 17.38 -9.30
N GLU A 339 15.02 17.77 -8.06
CA GLU A 339 13.99 17.96 -7.04
C GLU A 339 14.12 19.35 -6.42
N GLY A 340 12.98 20.05 -6.19
CA GLY A 340 12.90 21.09 -5.20
C GLY A 340 12.63 20.47 -3.83
N THR A 341 13.37 20.85 -2.82
CA THR A 341 13.17 20.36 -1.46
C THR A 341 12.65 21.47 -0.56
N TYR A 342 11.76 21.10 0.35
CA TYR A 342 11.32 21.96 1.44
C TYR A 342 11.21 21.14 2.72
N SER A 343 12.03 21.44 3.70
CA SER A 343 12.10 20.71 4.95
C SER A 343 12.26 21.64 6.14
N ALA A 344 11.36 21.57 7.10
CA ALA A 344 11.39 22.34 8.34
C ALA A 344 11.51 23.87 8.14
N GLY A 345 10.99 24.41 7.03
CA GLY A 345 11.10 25.83 6.67
C GLY A 345 12.25 26.17 5.71
N ASP A 346 13.19 25.26 5.52
CA ASP A 346 14.33 25.44 4.64
C ASP A 346 14.00 25.01 3.20
N TRP A 347 14.34 25.84 2.22
CA TRP A 347 14.20 25.54 0.80
C TRP A 347 15.49 24.97 0.25
N GLY A 348 15.37 24.07 -0.70
CA GLY A 348 16.55 23.49 -1.32
C GLY A 348 16.31 22.96 -2.72
N VAL A 349 17.38 22.56 -3.35
CA VAL A 349 17.39 21.82 -4.60
C VAL A 349 18.23 20.56 -4.44
N ALA A 350 17.82 19.50 -5.11
CA ALA A 350 18.58 18.26 -5.15
C ALA A 350 18.66 17.73 -6.58
N ALA A 351 19.76 17.07 -6.87
CA ALA A 351 19.94 16.33 -8.11
C ALA A 351 20.37 14.90 -7.78
N GLY A 352 19.76 13.93 -8.47
CA GLY A 352 20.03 12.50 -8.29
C GLY A 352 20.35 11.84 -9.62
N VAL A 353 21.22 10.83 -9.57
CA VAL A 353 21.51 9.92 -10.66
C VAL A 353 21.42 8.49 -10.14
N GLY A 354 20.80 7.62 -10.94
CA GLY A 354 20.65 6.22 -10.60
C GLY A 354 21.01 5.31 -11.76
N TYR A 355 21.60 4.18 -11.45
CA TYR A 355 21.86 3.10 -12.38
C TYR A 355 21.39 1.78 -11.78
N VAL A 356 20.65 1.01 -12.56
CA VAL A 356 20.19 -0.33 -12.18
C VAL A 356 20.56 -1.33 -13.26
N ASN A 357 21.23 -2.42 -12.87
CA ASN A 357 21.45 -3.61 -13.69
C ASN A 357 20.69 -4.79 -13.06
N ARG A 358 19.72 -5.33 -13.78
CA ARG A 358 18.80 -6.37 -13.28
C ARG A 358 19.26 -7.81 -13.49
N ASN A 359 20.46 -8.00 -14.01
CA ASN A 359 20.97 -9.34 -14.32
C ASN A 359 22.51 -9.38 -14.36
N LEU A 360 23.14 -8.95 -13.29
CA LEU A 360 24.59 -8.70 -13.24
C LEU A 360 25.41 -9.94 -13.62
N PHE A 361 25.08 -11.11 -13.05
CA PHE A 361 25.79 -12.37 -13.29
C PHE A 361 24.91 -13.44 -13.97
N ARG A 362 23.86 -13.06 -14.67
CA ARG A 362 22.87 -13.95 -15.29
C ARG A 362 22.15 -14.89 -14.30
N GLY A 363 22.05 -14.47 -13.04
CA GLY A 363 21.32 -15.14 -11.99
C GLY A 363 20.12 -14.33 -11.50
N ALA A 364 19.71 -13.29 -12.24
CA ALA A 364 18.69 -12.31 -11.87
C ALA A 364 19.10 -11.49 -10.63
N GLU A 365 20.40 -11.31 -10.39
CA GLU A 365 20.91 -10.40 -9.38
C GLU A 365 20.70 -8.95 -9.86
N GLU A 366 20.11 -8.12 -9.03
CA GLU A 366 19.92 -6.70 -9.29
C GLU A 366 20.97 -5.88 -8.56
N LEU A 367 21.80 -5.16 -9.31
CA LEU A 367 22.71 -4.15 -8.80
C LEU A 367 22.06 -2.78 -8.99
N SER A 368 21.95 -2.00 -7.92
CA SER A 368 21.54 -0.59 -7.95
C SER A 368 22.67 0.28 -7.44
N VAL A 369 22.96 1.38 -8.12
CA VAL A 369 23.91 2.41 -7.67
C VAL A 369 23.20 3.75 -7.81
N ASN A 370 23.11 4.51 -6.73
CA ASN A 370 22.44 5.79 -6.68
C ASN A 370 23.37 6.84 -6.08
N GLY A 371 23.38 8.02 -6.66
CA GLY A 371 24.05 9.20 -6.12
C GLY A 371 23.06 10.36 -6.06
N ARG A 372 23.06 11.14 -4.98
CA ARG A 372 22.22 12.32 -4.79
C ARG A 372 23.03 13.40 -4.11
N ALA A 373 22.90 14.63 -4.57
CA ALA A 373 23.44 15.81 -3.90
C ALA A 373 22.32 16.84 -3.72
N SER A 374 22.30 17.49 -2.57
CA SER A 374 21.34 18.55 -2.26
C SER A 374 22.03 19.79 -1.69
N TYR A 375 21.41 20.93 -1.94
CA TYR A 375 21.78 22.21 -1.39
C TYR A 375 20.55 22.87 -0.78
N GLU A 376 20.63 23.30 0.46
CA GLU A 376 19.52 23.90 1.21
C GLU A 376 19.89 25.31 1.70
N TRP A 377 18.95 26.21 1.51
CA TRP A 377 18.98 27.58 2.06
C TRP A 377 18.19 27.58 3.37
N ARG A 378 18.86 27.90 4.46
CA ARG A 378 18.26 27.87 5.79
C ARG A 378 17.67 29.23 6.17
N GLN A 379 16.57 29.23 6.91
CA GLN A 379 15.89 30.46 7.35
C GLN A 379 16.80 31.37 8.20
N ASN A 380 17.79 30.81 8.89
CA ASN A 380 18.75 31.57 9.69
C ASN A 380 19.90 32.19 8.85
N GLY A 381 19.83 32.17 7.53
CA GLY A 381 20.86 32.67 6.61
C GLY A 381 22.00 31.70 6.36
N GLY A 382 21.98 30.51 7.00
CA GLY A 382 22.95 29.43 6.78
C GLY A 382 22.68 28.64 5.51
N ARG A 383 23.58 27.69 5.21
CA ARG A 383 23.48 26.74 4.11
C ARG A 383 23.80 25.34 4.56
N ALA A 384 23.22 24.34 3.91
CA ALA A 384 23.57 22.95 4.11
C ALA A 384 23.82 22.27 2.77
N ILE A 385 24.85 21.44 2.71
CA ILE A 385 25.16 20.58 1.56
C ILE A 385 25.08 19.15 2.04
N GLU A 386 24.35 18.32 1.30
CA GLU A 386 24.27 16.89 1.56
C GLU A 386 24.60 16.12 0.28
N ALA A 387 25.41 15.07 0.40
CA ALA A 387 25.69 14.15 -0.70
C ALA A 387 25.52 12.72 -0.21
N LYS A 388 24.75 11.93 -0.95
CA LYS A 388 24.50 10.52 -0.65
C LYS A 388 24.94 9.65 -1.81
N ALA A 389 25.62 8.56 -1.51
CA ALA A 389 25.90 7.49 -2.46
C ALA A 389 25.43 6.16 -1.85
N ALA A 390 24.76 5.35 -2.64
CA ALA A 390 24.32 4.04 -2.20
C ALA A 390 24.54 3.01 -3.31
N ALA A 391 24.98 1.82 -2.94
CA ALA A 391 25.08 0.67 -3.80
C ALA A 391 24.37 -0.51 -3.13
N GLY A 392 23.44 -1.14 -3.84
CA GLY A 392 22.69 -2.29 -3.35
C GLY A 392 22.79 -3.45 -4.31
N MET A 393 22.97 -4.67 -3.81
CA MET A 393 22.90 -5.90 -4.58
C MET A 393 21.80 -6.78 -4.00
N LYS A 394 20.80 -7.08 -4.81
CA LYS A 394 19.66 -7.92 -4.44
C LYS A 394 19.70 -9.23 -5.22
N PHE A 395 19.60 -10.32 -4.50
CA PHE A 395 19.60 -11.67 -5.07
C PHE A 395 18.16 -12.20 -5.21
N PRO A 396 17.89 -13.11 -6.17
CA PRO A 396 16.55 -13.69 -6.38
C PRO A 396 15.97 -14.39 -5.15
N ASN A 397 16.82 -14.85 -4.25
CA ASN A 397 16.41 -15.49 -2.98
C ASN A 397 16.02 -14.48 -1.90
N LEU A 398 15.73 -13.22 -2.29
CA LEU A 398 15.31 -12.14 -1.39
C LEU A 398 16.38 -11.71 -0.36
N VAL A 399 17.63 -12.08 -0.60
CA VAL A 399 18.79 -11.56 0.14
C VAL A 399 19.24 -10.26 -0.53
N SER A 400 19.52 -9.22 0.25
CA SER A 400 20.16 -8.00 -0.24
C SER A 400 21.38 -7.62 0.58
N LEU A 401 22.39 -7.10 -0.11
CA LEU A 401 23.56 -6.44 0.46
C LEU A 401 23.47 -4.97 0.09
N ASP A 402 23.54 -4.09 1.07
CA ASP A 402 23.41 -2.66 0.89
C ASP A 402 24.63 -1.95 1.47
N LEU A 403 25.19 -1.00 0.73
CA LEU A 403 26.26 -0.11 1.14
C LEU A 403 25.77 1.33 0.94
N SER A 404 26.06 2.20 1.90
CA SER A 404 25.68 3.61 1.81
C SER A 404 26.76 4.51 2.39
N TYR A 405 26.86 5.69 1.81
CA TYR A 405 27.65 6.80 2.30
C TYR A 405 26.79 8.06 2.27
N ASP A 406 26.70 8.74 3.41
CA ASP A 406 25.97 10.00 3.56
C ASP A 406 26.93 11.04 4.09
N PHE A 407 27.14 12.11 3.33
CA PHE A 407 27.96 13.26 3.69
C PHE A 407 27.06 14.47 3.89
N GLN A 408 27.18 15.13 5.03
CA GLN A 408 26.47 16.34 5.35
C GLN A 408 27.44 17.42 5.83
N ASN A 409 27.43 18.57 5.17
CA ASN A 409 28.20 19.73 5.58
C ASN A 409 27.26 20.89 5.92
N ARG A 410 27.32 21.30 7.17
CA ARG A 410 26.67 22.49 7.72
C ARG A 410 27.75 23.42 8.25
N PRO A 411 28.21 24.41 7.46
CA PRO A 411 29.40 25.17 7.78
C PRO A 411 29.40 25.89 9.14
N ASP A 412 28.19 26.22 9.65
CA ASP A 412 28.05 26.90 10.93
C ASP A 412 27.92 25.93 12.13
N GLU A 413 27.80 24.63 11.87
CA GLU A 413 27.55 23.61 12.90
C GLU A 413 28.58 22.50 12.87
N TYR A 414 28.53 21.62 11.87
CA TYR A 414 29.40 20.45 11.77
C TYR A 414 29.51 19.93 10.34
N THR A 415 30.52 19.11 10.12
CA THR A 415 30.60 18.20 8.98
C THR A 415 30.47 16.77 9.50
N ARG A 416 29.61 15.97 8.85
CA ARG A 416 29.31 14.59 9.25
C ARG A 416 29.39 13.66 8.05
N SER A 417 29.97 12.49 8.26
CA SER A 417 30.00 11.38 7.31
C SER A 417 29.41 10.13 7.97
N ILE A 418 28.51 9.44 7.31
CA ILE A 418 27.94 8.19 7.77
C ILE A 418 28.22 7.11 6.73
N PHE A 419 28.89 6.04 7.15
CA PHE A 419 29.11 4.84 6.36
C PHE A 419 28.17 3.76 6.83
N GLY A 420 27.38 3.20 5.91
CA GLY A 420 26.41 2.14 6.20
C GLY A 420 26.73 0.87 5.44
N ALA A 421 26.51 -0.30 6.07
CA ALA A 421 26.53 -1.60 5.42
C ALA A 421 25.44 -2.49 6.02
N GLY A 422 24.66 -3.15 5.17
CA GLY A 422 23.54 -3.98 5.58
C GLY A 422 23.46 -5.31 4.85
N LEU A 423 23.09 -6.37 5.57
CA LEU A 423 22.75 -7.68 5.02
C LEU A 423 21.32 -8.03 5.45
N ASN A 424 20.41 -8.08 4.47
CA ASN A 424 18.99 -8.25 4.72
C ASN A 424 18.46 -9.52 4.03
N TYR A 425 17.46 -10.14 4.66
CA TYR A 425 16.69 -11.24 4.08
C TYR A 425 15.20 -10.90 4.16
N THR A 426 14.54 -10.86 3.01
CA THR A 426 13.12 -10.49 2.91
C THR A 426 12.28 -11.70 2.53
N ILE A 427 11.19 -11.95 3.23
CA ILE A 427 10.20 -12.98 2.92
C ILE A 427 8.90 -12.28 2.54
N ARG A 428 8.40 -12.52 1.33
CA ARG A 428 7.14 -11.97 0.85
C ARG A 428 6.07 -13.04 0.76
N GLN A 429 4.91 -12.74 1.35
CA GLN A 429 3.72 -13.58 1.29
C GLN A 429 2.56 -12.81 0.61
N PRO A 430 2.55 -12.68 -0.73
CA PRO A 430 1.59 -11.81 -1.43
C PRO A 430 0.12 -12.16 -1.19
N ARG A 431 -0.19 -13.45 -0.98
CA ARG A 431 -1.58 -13.90 -0.72
C ARG A 431 -2.12 -13.38 0.60
N VAL A 432 -1.26 -13.24 1.60
CA VAL A 432 -1.62 -12.73 2.93
C VAL A 432 -1.45 -11.20 2.98
N GLY A 433 -0.62 -10.64 2.09
CA GLY A 433 -0.24 -9.24 2.11
C GLY A 433 0.81 -8.93 3.18
N LEU A 434 1.67 -9.90 3.50
CA LEU A 434 2.66 -9.79 4.57
C LEU A 434 4.08 -9.89 3.98
N GLU A 435 4.93 -8.96 4.39
CA GLU A 435 6.36 -8.95 4.10
C GLU A 435 7.13 -8.92 5.42
N HIS A 436 8.12 -9.79 5.55
CA HIS A 436 9.06 -9.84 6.67
C HIS A 436 10.45 -9.50 6.18
N GLN A 437 11.20 -8.72 6.94
CA GLN A 437 12.59 -8.42 6.67
C GLN A 437 13.43 -8.68 7.91
N PHE A 438 14.41 -9.55 7.78
CA PHE A 438 15.43 -9.82 8.79
C PHE A 438 16.70 -9.07 8.39
N ARG A 439 17.21 -8.19 9.25
CA ARG A 439 18.50 -7.50 9.12
C ARG A 439 19.51 -8.25 9.98
N PHE A 440 20.32 -9.09 9.34
CA PHE A 440 21.33 -9.90 10.03
C PHE A 440 22.58 -9.09 10.40
N VAL A 441 22.86 -8.06 9.61
CA VAL A 441 23.94 -7.11 9.85
C VAL A 441 23.41 -5.74 9.47
N ASP A 442 23.50 -4.80 10.38
CA ASP A 442 23.22 -3.38 10.17
C ASP A 442 24.32 -2.58 10.84
N ILE A 443 25.30 -2.15 10.04
CA ILE A 443 26.47 -1.41 10.48
C ILE A 443 26.31 0.03 10.07
N SER A 444 26.50 0.95 11.00
CA SER A 444 26.56 2.38 10.73
C SER A 444 27.72 2.99 11.52
N TYR A 445 28.64 3.62 10.82
CA TYR A 445 29.74 4.38 11.41
C TYR A 445 29.53 5.87 11.16
N VAL A 446 29.28 6.60 12.22
CA VAL A 446 29.10 8.05 12.21
C VAL A 446 30.43 8.72 12.57
N TYR A 447 30.90 9.52 11.65
CA TYR A 447 32.19 10.24 11.80
C TYR A 447 31.95 11.74 11.59
N LEU A 448 32.40 12.54 12.59
CA LEU A 448 32.32 14.00 12.58
C LEU A 448 33.76 14.58 12.49
N PRO A 449 34.26 14.80 11.26
CA PRO A 449 35.61 15.33 11.05
C PRO A 449 35.78 16.76 11.54
N TRP A 450 34.70 17.52 11.61
CA TRP A 450 34.74 18.93 12.02
C TRP A 450 33.44 19.32 12.73
N VAL A 451 33.59 20.09 13.79
CA VAL A 451 32.54 20.72 14.58
C VAL A 451 32.92 22.15 14.86
N SER A 452 32.03 23.12 14.60
CA SER A 452 32.35 24.55 14.83
C SER A 452 32.59 24.85 16.31
N ASP A 453 33.42 25.84 16.60
CA ASP A 453 33.72 26.25 17.96
C ASP A 453 32.48 26.76 18.68
N ILE A 454 31.62 27.51 17.98
CA ILE A 454 30.34 28.00 18.52
C ILE A 454 29.45 26.82 18.92
N PHE A 455 29.32 25.82 18.04
CA PHE A 455 28.55 24.62 18.31
C PHE A 455 29.16 23.78 19.42
N ARG A 456 30.50 23.70 19.46
CA ARG A 456 31.28 23.00 20.51
C ARG A 456 31.08 23.65 21.87
N ASP A 457 31.18 24.97 21.97
CA ASP A 457 31.04 25.69 23.24
C ASP A 457 29.61 25.64 23.77
N GLN A 458 28.64 25.66 22.93
CA GLN A 458 27.24 25.58 23.31
C GLN A 458 26.79 24.17 23.71
N PHE A 459 27.35 23.10 23.12
CA PHE A 459 26.94 21.73 23.33
C PHE A 459 27.86 20.88 24.19
N LEU A 460 29.18 21.11 24.09
CA LEU A 460 30.17 20.24 24.71
C LEU A 460 30.60 20.69 26.10
N GLN A 461 30.35 21.96 26.47
CA GLN A 461 30.66 22.47 27.83
C GLN A 461 29.51 22.21 28.81
N SER A 462 28.30 21.85 28.33
CA SER A 462 27.21 21.47 29.22
C SER A 462 27.34 20.00 29.64
N THR A 463 26.87 19.67 30.84
CA THR A 463 26.62 18.30 31.33
C THR A 463 25.59 17.55 30.46
N ASN A 464 25.39 18.03 29.27
CA ASN A 464 24.32 17.59 28.38
C ASN A 464 24.69 16.23 27.75
N ILE A 465 23.86 15.24 28.03
CA ILE A 465 23.95 13.88 27.48
C ILE A 465 23.90 13.88 25.94
N LEU A 466 23.31 14.92 25.34
CA LEU A 466 23.28 15.11 23.89
C LEU A 466 24.67 15.31 23.27
N LYS A 467 25.69 15.60 24.08
CA LYS A 467 27.11 15.58 23.68
C LYS A 467 27.45 14.29 22.93
N TYR A 468 27.01 13.14 23.45
CA TYR A 468 27.29 11.83 22.85
C TYR A 468 26.61 11.64 21.47
N SER A 469 25.61 12.43 21.14
CA SER A 469 24.98 12.41 19.80
C SER A 469 25.82 13.08 18.72
N TYR A 470 26.83 13.85 19.12
CA TYR A 470 27.78 14.57 18.25
C TYR A 470 29.22 14.10 18.42
N GLU A 471 29.41 12.92 18.93
CA GLU A 471 30.70 12.21 18.92
C GLU A 471 30.69 11.12 17.86
N ASN A 472 31.90 10.69 17.45
CA ASN A 472 32.00 9.52 16.59
C ASN A 472 31.42 8.31 17.30
N HIS A 473 30.58 7.55 16.63
CA HIS A 473 30.02 6.35 17.21
C HIS A 473 29.77 5.24 16.18
N PHE A 474 29.81 4.02 16.67
CA PHE A 474 29.61 2.82 15.88
C PHE A 474 28.28 2.16 16.29
N ILE A 475 27.45 1.83 15.32
CA ILE A 475 26.21 1.09 15.53
C ILE A 475 26.35 -0.22 14.78
N VAL A 476 26.30 -1.34 15.49
CA VAL A 476 26.25 -2.70 14.90
C VAL A 476 25.00 -3.37 15.43
N GLY A 477 24.01 -3.51 14.59
CA GLY A 477 22.69 -3.95 14.95
C GLY A 477 22.21 -5.21 14.24
N LEU A 478 21.17 -5.79 14.81
CA LEU A 478 20.31 -6.80 14.26
C LEU A 478 18.88 -6.24 14.27
N GLY A 479 18.08 -6.58 13.26
CA GLY A 479 16.71 -6.08 13.22
C GLY A 479 15.75 -7.06 12.58
N TYR A 480 14.50 -6.92 12.96
CA TYR A 480 13.37 -7.61 12.34
C TYR A 480 12.24 -6.61 12.11
N SER A 481 11.78 -6.52 10.89
CA SER A 481 10.65 -5.67 10.56
C SER A 481 9.63 -6.42 9.70
N GLY A 482 8.40 -5.97 9.74
CA GLY A 482 7.36 -6.50 8.90
C GLY A 482 6.37 -5.45 8.49
N ASN A 483 5.78 -5.69 7.34
CA ASN A 483 4.72 -4.88 6.76
C ASN A 483 3.56 -5.79 6.39
N TYR A 484 2.39 -5.51 6.93
CA TYR A 484 1.15 -6.20 6.60
C TYR A 484 0.17 -5.22 5.96
N SER A 485 -0.39 -5.60 4.81
CA SER A 485 -1.48 -4.85 4.19
C SER A 485 -2.61 -5.81 3.80
N SER A 486 -3.80 -5.52 4.32
CA SER A 486 -5.01 -6.25 3.93
C SER A 486 -5.66 -5.70 2.65
N TYR A 487 -5.07 -4.67 2.04
CA TYR A 487 -5.55 -4.10 0.77
C TYR A 487 -5.54 -5.15 -0.34
N ARG A 488 -6.60 -5.18 -1.14
CA ARG A 488 -6.74 -6.06 -2.30
C ARG A 488 -7.08 -5.21 -3.53
N ALA A 489 -6.27 -5.30 -4.57
CA ALA A 489 -6.53 -4.60 -5.84
C ALA A 489 -7.85 -5.03 -6.50
N SER A 490 -8.32 -6.26 -6.24
CA SER A 490 -9.63 -6.76 -6.68
C SER A 490 -10.81 -6.08 -5.98
N ARG A 491 -10.59 -5.43 -4.83
CA ARG A 491 -11.62 -4.74 -4.04
C ARG A 491 -11.12 -3.35 -3.62
N PRO A 492 -10.89 -2.42 -4.56
CA PRO A 492 -10.24 -1.13 -4.27
C PRO A 492 -11.05 -0.24 -3.33
N ASN A 493 -12.37 -0.43 -3.27
CA ASN A 493 -13.29 0.32 -2.41
C ASN A 493 -13.63 -0.40 -1.09
N SER A 494 -12.83 -1.35 -0.65
CA SER A 494 -12.99 -1.99 0.65
C SER A 494 -12.14 -1.30 1.73
N SER A 495 -12.56 -1.42 2.98
CA SER A 495 -11.74 -1.01 4.13
C SER A 495 -10.55 -1.95 4.28
N TYR A 496 -9.41 -1.41 4.73
CA TYR A 496 -8.18 -2.18 4.87
C TYR A 496 -7.29 -1.68 5.99
N TRP A 497 -6.42 -2.57 6.47
CA TRP A 497 -5.40 -2.34 7.48
C TRP A 497 -4.03 -2.30 6.84
N ASN A 498 -3.19 -1.38 7.31
CA ASN A 498 -1.74 -1.42 7.13
C ASN A 498 -1.10 -1.48 8.52
N VAL A 499 -0.21 -2.43 8.73
CA VAL A 499 0.52 -2.59 10.00
C VAL A 499 1.99 -2.71 9.70
N ASN A 500 2.79 -1.81 10.22
CA ASN A 500 4.25 -1.83 10.15
C ASN A 500 4.79 -2.02 11.56
N TYR A 501 5.74 -2.92 11.73
CA TYR A 501 6.46 -3.09 12.97
C TYR A 501 7.95 -3.26 12.72
N ASN A 502 8.75 -2.80 13.67
CA ASN A 502 10.19 -2.89 13.62
C ASN A 502 10.73 -3.15 15.01
N ILE A 503 11.62 -4.12 15.14
CA ILE A 503 12.38 -4.40 16.36
C ILE A 503 13.85 -4.38 15.98
N GLU A 504 14.64 -3.63 16.71
CA GLU A 504 16.07 -3.46 16.46
C GLU A 504 16.83 -3.54 17.78
N THR A 505 17.98 -4.17 17.75
CA THR A 505 18.93 -4.14 18.86
C THR A 505 20.32 -3.92 18.31
N ALA A 506 21.12 -3.11 19.00
CA ALA A 506 22.48 -2.79 18.59
C ALA A 506 23.48 -2.95 19.74
N GLY A 507 24.75 -3.15 19.38
CA GLY A 507 25.89 -3.20 20.30
C GLY A 507 26.09 -4.53 21.04
N ASN A 508 25.12 -5.43 21.05
CA ASN A 508 25.19 -6.67 21.82
C ASN A 508 26.32 -7.60 21.36
N LEU A 509 26.53 -7.72 20.05
CA LEU A 509 27.62 -8.52 19.49
C LEU A 509 28.99 -7.95 19.91
N LEU A 510 29.17 -6.65 19.76
CA LEU A 510 30.44 -5.98 20.18
C LEU A 510 30.63 -6.09 21.67
N ARG A 511 29.58 -5.95 22.47
CA ARG A 511 29.69 -6.14 23.94
C ARG A 511 30.07 -7.55 24.34
N ALA A 512 29.54 -8.56 23.68
CA ALA A 512 29.92 -9.96 23.91
C ALA A 512 31.38 -10.23 23.54
N LEU A 513 31.89 -9.60 22.49
CA LEU A 513 33.27 -9.72 22.03
C LEU A 513 34.25 -8.82 22.81
N ALA A 514 33.78 -7.82 23.55
CA ALA A 514 34.63 -6.82 24.20
C ALA A 514 35.64 -7.41 25.16
N LYS A 515 35.22 -8.33 26.03
CA LYS A 515 36.12 -9.02 26.98
C LYS A 515 37.04 -10.03 26.28
N PRO A 516 36.58 -10.98 25.46
CA PRO A 516 37.43 -11.92 24.75
C PRO A 516 38.48 -11.25 23.85
N CYS A 517 38.09 -10.21 23.15
CA CYS A 517 38.96 -9.47 22.22
C CYS A 517 39.75 -8.33 22.90
N ARG A 518 39.63 -8.17 24.22
CA ARG A 518 40.33 -7.14 25.02
C ARG A 518 40.16 -5.72 24.45
N PHE A 519 38.90 -5.32 24.21
CA PHE A 519 38.62 -3.95 23.77
C PHE A 519 39.12 -2.94 24.80
N ALA A 520 39.62 -1.80 24.31
CA ALA A 520 40.00 -0.70 25.18
C ALA A 520 38.77 -0.16 25.94
N VAL A 521 38.97 0.41 27.10
CA VAL A 521 37.94 1.03 27.93
C VAL A 521 38.26 2.51 28.04
N ASP A 522 37.29 3.36 27.77
CA ASP A 522 37.39 4.79 28.00
C ASP A 522 37.49 5.07 29.50
N THR A 523 38.52 5.77 29.92
CA THR A 523 38.79 6.06 31.32
C THR A 523 37.79 7.01 31.97
N LEU A 524 37.10 7.82 31.16
CA LEU A 524 36.12 8.80 31.66
C LEU A 524 34.73 8.21 31.79
N SER A 525 34.28 7.49 30.78
CA SER A 525 32.91 6.92 30.73
C SER A 525 32.83 5.47 31.24
N GLY A 526 33.95 4.75 31.28
CA GLY A 526 33.96 3.31 31.58
C GLY A 526 33.44 2.43 30.46
N ASN A 527 33.14 2.99 29.30
CA ASN A 527 32.58 2.29 28.14
C ASN A 527 33.69 1.61 27.32
N TYR A 528 33.31 0.49 26.68
CA TYR A 528 34.22 -0.18 25.74
C TYR A 528 34.33 0.59 24.44
N ILE A 529 35.54 0.61 23.88
CA ILE A 529 35.91 1.27 22.63
C ILE A 529 36.25 0.20 21.59
N PHE A 530 35.65 0.32 20.39
CA PHE A 530 35.96 -0.49 19.23
C PHE A 530 36.46 0.42 18.09
N LEU A 531 37.57 0.10 17.46
CA LEU A 531 38.21 0.92 16.43
C LEU A 531 38.36 2.41 16.84
N ASN A 532 38.79 2.65 18.04
CA ASN A 532 39.00 3.97 18.65
C ASN A 532 37.72 4.82 18.76
N THR A 533 36.56 4.18 18.79
CA THR A 533 35.25 4.82 18.84
C THR A 533 34.33 4.07 19.80
N GLN A 534 33.51 4.77 20.56
CA GLN A 534 32.46 4.13 21.38
C GLN A 534 31.40 3.53 20.47
N PHE A 535 30.86 2.37 20.84
CA PHE A 535 29.73 1.77 20.13
C PHE A 535 28.45 1.92 20.92
N ALA A 536 27.36 2.19 20.16
CA ALA A 536 26.05 2.33 20.74
C ALA A 536 25.45 0.97 21.10
N GLN A 537 24.83 0.90 22.28
CA GLN A 537 24.10 -0.29 22.74
C GLN A 537 22.67 0.09 23.16
N PHE A 538 21.68 -0.39 22.42
CA PHE A 538 20.26 -0.08 22.64
C PHE A 538 19.34 -1.16 22.10
N ALA A 539 18.08 -1.13 22.55
CA ALA A 539 16.96 -1.85 21.96
C ALA A 539 15.88 -0.85 21.53
N LYS A 540 15.28 -1.06 20.38
CA LYS A 540 14.25 -0.20 19.81
C LYS A 540 13.10 -1.04 19.25
N ALA A 541 11.86 -0.60 19.50
CA ALA A 541 10.66 -1.20 18.96
C ALA A 541 9.72 -0.12 18.46
N ASP A 542 9.21 -0.29 17.25
CA ASP A 542 8.26 0.60 16.59
C ASP A 542 7.03 -0.20 16.15
N LEU A 543 5.85 0.36 16.29
CA LEU A 543 4.59 -0.16 15.80
C LEU A 543 3.76 0.97 15.17
N SER A 544 3.41 0.82 13.92
CA SER A 544 2.55 1.75 13.17
C SER A 544 1.35 0.99 12.62
N VAL A 545 0.15 1.42 12.98
CA VAL A 545 -1.10 0.81 12.55
C VAL A 545 -1.97 1.86 11.89
N THR A 546 -2.40 1.59 10.67
CA THR A 546 -3.31 2.46 9.93
C THR A 546 -4.54 1.66 9.50
N TYR A 547 -5.72 2.13 9.88
CA TYR A 547 -6.99 1.59 9.42
C TYR A 547 -7.67 2.57 8.47
N ASN A 548 -7.86 2.15 7.23
CA ASN A 548 -8.58 2.90 6.21
C ASN A 548 -10.02 2.38 6.14
N GLN A 549 -10.96 3.11 6.74
CA GLN A 549 -12.38 2.80 6.66
C GLN A 549 -13.00 3.48 5.43
N MET A 550 -13.45 2.68 4.49
CA MET A 550 -14.16 3.16 3.31
C MET A 550 -15.64 3.38 3.70
N LEU A 551 -16.05 4.64 3.75
CA LEU A 551 -17.45 5.01 4.00
C LEU A 551 -18.25 5.02 2.70
N HIS A 552 -17.62 5.50 1.63
CA HIS A 552 -18.17 5.61 0.28
C HIS A 552 -16.99 5.63 -0.71
N PRO A 553 -17.13 5.27 -1.98
CA PRO A 553 -16.02 5.33 -2.95
C PRO A 553 -15.27 6.67 -3.03
N LYS A 554 -15.93 7.76 -2.62
CA LYS A 554 -15.33 9.11 -2.56
C LYS A 554 -15.01 9.59 -1.14
N HIS A 555 -15.35 8.84 -0.10
CA HIS A 555 -15.22 9.25 1.30
C HIS A 555 -14.52 8.18 2.12
N ARG A 556 -13.46 8.55 2.80
CA ARG A 556 -12.64 7.66 3.61
C ARG A 556 -12.37 8.27 4.98
N LEU A 557 -12.47 7.48 6.03
CA LEU A 557 -12.03 7.83 7.36
C LEU A 557 -10.78 7.00 7.69
N VAL A 558 -9.70 7.67 8.05
CA VAL A 558 -8.41 7.03 8.32
C VAL A 558 -8.06 7.22 9.78
N PHE A 559 -7.75 6.12 10.45
CA PHE A 559 -7.21 6.09 11.80
C PHE A 559 -5.76 5.64 11.73
N HIS A 560 -4.89 6.37 12.39
CA HIS A 560 -3.48 6.03 12.47
C HIS A 560 -2.99 6.09 13.91
N ALA A 561 -2.20 5.09 14.30
CA ALA A 561 -1.51 5.04 15.58
C ALA A 561 -0.06 4.64 15.35
N ASP A 562 0.87 5.41 15.90
CA ASP A 562 2.31 5.19 15.78
C ASP A 562 2.93 5.26 17.18
N LEU A 563 3.52 4.15 17.61
CA LEU A 563 4.15 3.96 18.91
C LEU A 563 5.60 3.55 18.71
N GLY A 564 6.51 4.16 19.44
CA GLY A 564 7.91 3.80 19.39
C GLY A 564 8.57 3.93 20.77
N VAL A 565 9.47 3.00 21.08
CA VAL A 565 10.27 3.00 22.31
C VAL A 565 11.71 2.60 21.95
N ALA A 566 12.67 3.36 22.44
CA ALA A 566 14.10 3.08 22.30
C ALA A 566 14.78 3.20 23.66
N VAL A 567 15.42 2.12 24.11
CA VAL A 567 16.04 2.02 25.46
C VAL A 567 17.54 1.86 25.31
N PRO A 568 18.36 2.82 25.76
CA PRO A 568 19.81 2.64 25.85
C PRO A 568 20.18 1.79 27.07
N TYR A 569 21.21 0.99 26.94
CA TYR A 569 21.74 0.18 28.04
C TYR A 569 23.22 -0.17 27.84
N GLY A 570 23.84 -0.73 28.86
CA GLY A 570 25.20 -1.30 28.79
C GLY A 570 26.27 -0.29 28.44
N ASN A 571 26.70 -0.23 27.17
CA ASN A 571 27.75 0.68 26.67
C ASN A 571 27.23 2.07 26.28
N SER A 572 25.93 2.33 26.44
CA SER A 572 25.31 3.61 26.08
C SER A 572 24.44 4.17 27.19
N GLN A 573 24.57 5.45 27.46
CA GLN A 573 23.72 6.20 28.40
C GLN A 573 22.58 6.92 27.69
N THR A 574 22.66 7.09 26.38
CA THR A 574 21.65 7.73 25.53
C THR A 574 21.55 7.04 24.18
N ILE A 575 20.43 7.23 23.52
CA ILE A 575 20.24 6.74 22.14
C ILE A 575 20.97 7.66 21.16
N PRO A 576 21.69 7.12 20.15
CA PRO A 576 22.24 7.93 19.06
C PRO A 576 21.17 8.81 18.41
N PHE A 577 21.54 10.03 18.04
CA PHE A 577 20.63 11.02 17.49
C PHE A 577 19.83 10.50 16.28
N GLU A 578 20.48 9.72 15.43
CA GLU A 578 19.88 9.09 14.23
C GLU A 578 18.78 8.08 14.56
N LYS A 579 18.72 7.59 15.79
CA LYS A 579 17.77 6.59 16.27
C LYS A 579 16.72 7.17 17.22
N ARG A 580 16.85 8.44 17.64
CA ARG A 580 15.88 9.14 18.50
C ARG A 580 14.60 9.51 17.74
N TYR A 581 13.54 9.73 18.48
CA TYR A 581 12.26 10.15 17.94
C TYR A 581 12.10 11.68 17.97
N PHE A 582 11.29 12.17 17.01
CA PHE A 582 10.89 13.57 16.90
C PHE A 582 9.37 13.64 16.72
N ALA A 583 8.75 14.76 17.13
CA ALA A 583 7.34 15.03 16.93
C ALA A 583 7.10 16.41 16.30
N GLY A 584 5.89 16.60 15.75
CA GLY A 584 5.53 17.73 14.92
C GLY A 584 5.83 17.50 13.42
N GLY A 585 5.25 18.35 12.59
CA GLY A 585 5.40 18.29 11.13
C GLY A 585 4.26 17.57 10.41
N ALA A 586 4.36 17.54 9.10
CA ALA A 586 3.31 17.10 8.18
C ALA A 586 2.81 15.64 8.38
N ASN A 587 3.61 14.77 8.99
CA ASN A 587 3.30 13.34 9.18
C ASN A 587 3.18 12.93 10.67
N SER A 588 3.01 13.90 11.56
CA SER A 588 2.90 13.66 13.00
C SER A 588 1.77 14.53 13.56
N VAL A 589 2.02 15.41 14.54
CA VAL A 589 1.04 16.35 15.09
C VAL A 589 1.13 17.67 14.33
N ARG A 590 0.22 17.91 13.40
CA ARG A 590 0.29 18.99 12.39
C ARG A 590 0.04 20.41 12.92
N GLY A 591 -0.22 20.57 14.21
CA GLY A 591 -0.25 21.90 14.87
C GLY A 591 1.16 22.47 15.13
N TRP A 592 2.22 21.68 14.99
CA TRP A 592 3.61 22.05 15.23
C TRP A 592 4.43 21.89 13.96
N SER A 593 5.41 22.77 13.77
CA SER A 593 6.45 22.59 12.74
C SER A 593 7.25 21.31 13.00
N ALA A 594 7.96 20.82 12.00
CA ALA A 594 8.76 19.60 12.14
C ALA A 594 9.78 19.74 13.28
N ARG A 595 9.81 18.75 14.19
CA ARG A 595 10.73 18.66 15.32
C ARG A 595 10.62 19.85 16.31
N THR A 596 9.44 20.40 16.52
CA THR A 596 9.23 21.49 17.47
C THR A 596 8.27 21.13 18.62
N LEU A 597 7.86 19.87 18.73
CA LEU A 597 6.99 19.35 19.80
C LEU A 597 7.76 18.45 20.75
N GLY A 598 7.69 18.71 22.04
CA GLY A 598 8.23 17.89 23.11
C GLY A 598 9.75 17.98 23.32
N PRO A 599 10.34 17.08 24.10
CA PRO A 599 9.73 15.96 24.82
C PRO A 599 8.86 16.39 26.01
N GLY A 600 7.76 15.66 26.21
CA GLY A 600 6.85 15.89 27.33
C GLY A 600 6.35 17.33 27.41
N GLY A 601 6.62 17.97 28.53
CA GLY A 601 6.32 19.40 28.78
C GLY A 601 7.48 20.35 28.48
N TYR A 602 8.54 19.89 27.85
CA TYR A 602 9.70 20.74 27.49
C TYR A 602 9.31 21.76 26.42
N LYS A 603 9.60 23.00 26.67
CA LYS A 603 9.42 24.11 25.72
C LYS A 603 10.77 24.51 25.16
N GLY A 604 10.95 24.30 23.86
CA GLY A 604 12.09 24.82 23.15
C GLY A 604 12.13 26.37 23.17
N ASN A 605 13.32 26.95 23.11
CA ASN A 605 13.50 28.41 23.10
C ASN A 605 13.60 29.00 21.68
N GLY A 606 13.34 28.16 20.67
CA GLY A 606 13.38 28.57 19.25
C GLY A 606 14.78 28.77 18.69
N LYS A 607 15.84 28.50 19.45
CA LYS A 607 17.22 28.54 18.95
C LYS A 607 17.58 27.24 18.25
N LEU A 608 18.57 27.29 17.38
CA LEU A 608 19.07 26.14 16.61
C LEU A 608 19.44 24.93 17.49
N ILE A 609 19.90 25.20 18.70
CA ILE A 609 20.27 24.23 19.72
C ILE A 609 19.08 23.39 20.21
N ASP A 610 17.91 24.02 20.34
CA ASP A 610 16.71 23.33 20.81
C ASP A 610 16.18 22.29 19.86
N PHE A 611 16.43 22.47 18.58
CA PHE A 611 16.07 21.48 17.57
C PHE A 611 16.66 20.08 17.88
N ASN A 612 17.79 20.04 18.52
CA ASN A 612 18.42 18.80 18.96
C ASN A 612 17.90 18.32 20.32
N ASN A 613 17.51 19.27 21.18
CA ASN A 613 16.91 18.97 22.47
C ASN A 613 15.45 18.50 22.32
N GLN A 614 14.77 18.84 21.22
CA GLN A 614 13.41 18.39 20.93
C GLN A 614 13.38 16.99 20.30
N SER A 615 14.04 16.06 20.97
CA SER A 615 14.10 14.63 20.62
C SER A 615 13.82 13.76 21.83
N GLY A 616 13.26 12.56 21.63
CA GLY A 616 12.87 11.66 22.69
C GLY A 616 13.21 10.20 22.42
N ASP A 617 13.01 9.39 23.44
CA ASP A 617 13.25 7.95 23.43
C ASP A 617 11.94 7.16 23.30
N ILE A 618 10.80 7.82 23.55
CA ILE A 618 9.46 7.28 23.38
C ILE A 618 8.68 8.22 22.45
N ARG A 619 7.86 7.65 21.56
CA ARG A 619 6.96 8.39 20.67
C ARG A 619 5.56 7.79 20.72
N MET A 620 4.55 8.66 20.71
CA MET A 620 3.17 8.29 20.50
C MET A 620 2.50 9.32 19.58
N ASN A 621 1.92 8.87 18.47
CA ASN A 621 1.06 9.67 17.60
C ASN A 621 -0.26 8.93 17.40
N LEU A 622 -1.37 9.65 17.47
CA LEU A 622 -2.72 9.19 17.18
C LEU A 622 -3.36 10.22 16.24
N ASN A 623 -3.76 9.78 15.06
CA ASN A 623 -4.31 10.67 14.04
C ASN A 623 -5.63 10.12 13.52
N VAL A 624 -6.60 10.99 13.33
CA VAL A 624 -7.86 10.70 12.66
C VAL A 624 -8.02 11.68 11.50
N GLU A 625 -8.23 11.18 10.30
CA GLU A 625 -8.36 12.01 9.12
C GLU A 625 -9.55 11.57 8.27
N TYR A 626 -10.49 12.47 8.05
CA TYR A 626 -11.56 12.30 7.08
C TYR A 626 -11.11 12.87 5.73
N ARG A 627 -11.21 12.07 4.68
CA ARG A 627 -10.83 12.40 3.31
C ARG A 627 -12.05 12.35 2.41
N ALA A 628 -12.27 13.40 1.65
CA ALA A 628 -13.38 13.51 0.71
C ALA A 628 -12.85 13.88 -0.68
N LYS A 629 -12.98 12.97 -1.64
CA LYS A 629 -12.65 13.22 -3.05
C LYS A 629 -13.76 14.08 -3.66
N VAL A 630 -13.46 15.36 -3.80
CA VAL A 630 -14.42 16.39 -4.22
C VAL A 630 -14.53 16.43 -5.74
N TRP A 631 -13.39 16.34 -6.42
CA TRP A 631 -13.33 16.44 -7.87
C TRP A 631 -12.12 15.70 -8.40
N SER A 632 -12.16 15.17 -9.63
CA SER A 632 -11.09 14.47 -10.34
C SER A 632 -9.78 14.24 -9.57
N ILE A 633 -8.99 15.28 -9.40
CA ILE A 633 -7.71 15.29 -8.69
C ILE A 633 -7.78 15.92 -7.29
N PHE A 634 -8.89 16.62 -6.93
CA PHE A 634 -9.01 17.32 -5.66
C PHE A 634 -9.64 16.46 -4.58
N GLU A 635 -8.95 16.34 -3.46
CA GLU A 635 -9.43 15.72 -2.23
C GLU A 635 -9.29 16.72 -1.08
N LEU A 636 -10.35 16.92 -0.31
CA LEU A 636 -10.33 17.69 0.94
C LEU A 636 -10.14 16.75 2.12
N ALA A 637 -9.43 17.21 3.13
CA ALA A 637 -9.28 16.50 4.38
C ALA A 637 -9.57 17.41 5.57
N ALA A 638 -10.14 16.80 6.62
CA ALA A 638 -10.20 17.35 7.96
C ALA A 638 -9.56 16.35 8.91
N PHE A 639 -8.77 16.86 9.85
CA PHE A 639 -8.00 15.97 10.72
C PHE A 639 -7.96 16.43 12.18
N PHE A 640 -7.72 15.46 13.03
CA PHE A 640 -7.43 15.63 14.45
C PHE A 640 -6.22 14.78 14.80
N ASP A 641 -5.20 15.42 15.39
CA ASP A 641 -3.93 14.80 15.73
C ASP A 641 -3.69 14.91 17.24
N ALA A 642 -3.17 13.86 17.83
CA ALA A 642 -2.78 13.80 19.24
C ALA A 642 -1.43 13.07 19.34
N GLY A 643 -0.50 13.58 20.15
CA GLY A 643 0.77 12.89 20.34
C GLY A 643 1.81 13.71 21.06
N ASN A 644 2.94 13.07 21.32
CA ASN A 644 4.15 13.69 21.85
C ASN A 644 5.31 12.69 21.78
N ILE A 645 6.48 13.14 22.18
CA ILE A 645 7.66 12.32 22.50
C ILE A 645 8.01 12.51 23.96
N TRP A 646 8.75 11.55 24.52
CA TRP A 646 9.26 11.61 25.89
C TRP A 646 10.66 11.01 25.97
N THR A 647 11.40 11.37 27.01
CA THR A 647 12.63 10.70 27.38
C THR A 647 12.35 9.59 28.40
N ILE A 648 13.19 8.55 28.42
CA ILE A 648 13.12 7.49 29.44
C ILE A 648 13.81 7.95 30.72
N PHE A 649 14.95 8.66 30.59
CA PHE A 649 15.69 9.20 31.71
C PHE A 649 15.44 10.69 31.88
N ASP A 650 15.63 11.19 33.10
CA ASP A 650 15.54 12.60 33.40
C ASP A 650 16.82 13.32 32.98
N TYR A 651 16.73 14.15 31.96
CA TYR A 651 17.87 14.89 31.42
C TYR A 651 17.73 16.37 31.81
N GLU A 652 18.77 16.90 32.40
CA GLU A 652 18.85 18.30 32.84
C GLU A 652 18.57 19.29 31.68
N ALA A 653 19.01 18.94 30.46
CA ALA A 653 18.77 19.72 29.25
C ALA A 653 17.34 19.64 28.70
N GLN A 654 16.51 18.74 29.22
CA GLN A 654 15.14 18.50 28.76
C GLN A 654 14.17 18.44 29.94
N PRO A 655 14.06 19.51 30.76
CA PRO A 655 13.21 19.50 31.95
C PRO A 655 11.75 19.21 31.59
N ASN A 656 11.05 18.42 32.42
CA ASN A 656 9.69 17.92 32.21
C ASN A 656 9.54 17.01 30.96
N GLY A 657 10.65 16.51 30.39
CA GLY A 657 10.64 15.63 29.22
C GLY A 657 10.44 14.16 29.54
N VAL A 658 10.64 13.72 30.78
CA VAL A 658 10.62 12.31 31.16
C VAL A 658 9.21 11.72 31.17
N PHE A 659 9.08 10.50 30.64
CA PHE A 659 7.84 9.75 30.64
C PHE A 659 7.47 9.26 32.05
N ARG A 660 6.27 9.60 32.52
CA ARG A 660 5.69 9.11 33.77
C ARG A 660 4.26 8.66 33.56
N PHE A 661 3.92 7.43 33.91
CA PHE A 661 2.55 6.89 33.74
C PHE A 661 1.47 7.73 34.41
N SER A 662 1.80 8.41 35.50
CA SER A 662 0.87 9.30 36.23
C SER A 662 0.61 10.64 35.54
N GLU A 663 1.44 11.03 34.55
CA GLU A 663 1.42 12.39 34.00
C GLU A 663 1.41 12.45 32.46
N PHE A 664 1.83 11.39 31.75
CA PHE A 664 2.01 11.42 30.30
C PHE A 664 0.76 11.91 29.55
N TYR A 665 -0.45 11.55 30.02
CA TYR A 665 -1.71 11.97 29.41
C TYR A 665 -1.95 13.48 29.48
N LYS A 666 -1.34 14.18 30.43
CA LYS A 666 -1.37 15.65 30.56
C LYS A 666 -0.39 16.33 29.64
N GLN A 667 0.54 15.55 29.07
CA GLN A 667 1.57 16.01 28.16
C GLN A 667 1.27 15.66 26.70
N ILE A 668 0.11 15.07 26.39
CA ILE A 668 -0.32 14.81 25.02
C ILE A 668 -0.74 16.13 24.39
N ALA A 669 -0.04 16.52 23.34
CA ALA A 669 -0.39 17.67 22.51
C ALA A 669 -1.57 17.32 21.60
N LEU A 670 -2.48 18.28 21.39
CA LEU A 670 -3.64 18.12 20.51
C LEU A 670 -3.65 19.18 19.42
N ALA A 671 -3.95 18.76 18.20
CA ALA A 671 -4.13 19.66 17.05
C ALA A 671 -5.32 19.23 16.19
N TYR A 672 -5.88 20.18 15.47
CA TYR A 672 -6.88 19.94 14.44
C TYR A 672 -6.58 20.79 13.20
N GLY A 673 -7.18 20.43 12.09
CA GLY A 673 -6.94 21.22 10.89
C GLY A 673 -7.66 20.69 9.67
N VAL A 674 -7.37 21.36 8.57
CA VAL A 674 -7.90 21.04 7.25
C VAL A 674 -6.76 20.96 6.24
N GLY A 675 -6.97 20.23 5.17
CA GLY A 675 -5.96 20.11 4.12
C GLY A 675 -6.56 19.86 2.75
N VAL A 676 -5.78 20.19 1.75
CA VAL A 676 -6.08 19.95 0.33
C VAL A 676 -5.07 18.93 -0.21
N ARG A 677 -5.56 17.98 -0.98
CA ARG A 677 -4.75 16.99 -1.69
C ARG A 677 -5.04 17.11 -3.18
N LEU A 678 -3.99 17.08 -3.98
CA LEU A 678 -4.05 17.00 -5.43
C LEU A 678 -3.51 15.65 -5.86
N ASP A 679 -4.41 14.72 -6.19
CA ASP A 679 -4.09 13.35 -6.59
C ASP A 679 -3.87 13.30 -8.11
N PHE A 680 -2.61 13.30 -8.54
CA PHE A 680 -2.20 13.19 -9.94
C PHE A 680 -2.04 11.73 -10.40
N SER A 681 -2.49 10.74 -9.61
CA SER A 681 -2.38 9.28 -9.83
C SER A 681 -0.97 8.72 -9.63
N PHE A 682 0.09 9.43 -10.00
CA PHE A 682 1.50 9.02 -9.81
C PHE A 682 2.15 9.69 -8.59
N PHE A 683 1.61 10.81 -8.12
CA PHE A 683 1.94 11.41 -6.84
C PHE A 683 0.75 12.25 -6.32
N ILE A 684 0.75 12.49 -5.01
CA ILE A 684 -0.23 13.33 -4.33
C ILE A 684 0.50 14.53 -3.78
N PHE A 685 0.12 15.72 -4.21
CA PHE A 685 0.57 16.97 -3.60
C PHE A 685 -0.39 17.35 -2.47
N ARG A 686 0.14 17.69 -1.32
CA ARG A 686 -0.64 17.95 -0.12
C ARG A 686 -0.27 19.26 0.53
N VAL A 687 -1.28 19.99 0.95
CA VAL A 687 -1.16 21.22 1.76
C VAL A 687 -2.06 21.07 2.97
N ASP A 688 -1.50 21.16 4.17
CA ASP A 688 -2.21 21.06 5.44
C ASP A 688 -2.06 22.35 6.26
N PHE A 689 -3.16 22.78 6.87
CA PHE A 689 -3.22 23.86 7.85
C PHE A 689 -3.62 23.25 9.19
N GLY A 690 -2.68 23.19 10.12
CA GLY A 690 -2.89 22.67 11.45
C GLY A 690 -2.94 23.79 12.49
N VAL A 691 -3.81 23.63 13.48
CA VAL A 691 -3.97 24.57 14.60
C VAL A 691 -3.78 23.82 15.89
N LYS A 692 -2.97 24.35 16.79
CA LYS A 692 -2.82 23.80 18.15
C LYS A 692 -4.14 23.93 18.89
N LEU A 693 -4.60 22.84 19.52
CA LEU A 693 -5.73 22.83 20.42
C LEU A 693 -5.30 22.80 21.88
N TYR A 694 -4.27 21.98 22.18
CA TYR A 694 -3.68 21.89 23.51
C TYR A 694 -2.16 21.81 23.41
N ASP A 695 -1.46 22.76 24.03
CA ASP A 695 0.00 22.82 24.07
C ASP A 695 0.49 22.45 25.49
N PRO A 696 1.06 21.27 25.69
CA PRO A 696 1.50 20.81 26.99
C PRO A 696 2.67 21.62 27.57
N ALA A 697 3.52 22.21 26.72
CA ALA A 697 4.68 22.97 27.19
C ALA A 697 4.27 24.19 28.00
N LEU A 698 3.17 24.83 27.65
CA LEU A 698 2.65 26.01 28.36
C LEU A 698 2.14 25.72 29.80
N ARG A 699 1.93 24.45 30.11
CA ARG A 699 1.56 24.00 31.47
C ARG A 699 2.72 24.12 32.43
N TYR A 700 3.92 23.87 31.96
CA TYR A 700 5.12 23.71 32.79
C TYR A 700 5.96 24.99 32.84
N ASP A 701 5.91 25.81 31.80
CA ASP A 701 6.61 27.10 31.77
C ASP A 701 5.81 28.27 32.36
N GLY A 702 4.51 28.08 32.53
CA GLY A 702 3.59 29.09 33.08
C GLY A 702 3.37 30.31 32.15
N SER A 703 3.83 30.25 30.90
CA SER A 703 3.83 31.38 29.97
C SER A 703 2.49 31.65 29.30
N GLY A 704 1.47 30.79 29.50
CA GLY A 704 0.17 30.96 28.89
C GLY A 704 -0.86 29.88 29.20
N LYS A 705 -2.03 30.01 28.57
CA LYS A 705 -3.10 29.02 28.69
C LYS A 705 -2.80 27.83 27.77
N GLN A 706 -2.87 26.61 28.29
CA GLN A 706 -2.60 25.37 27.54
C GLN A 706 -3.63 25.10 26.44
N TRP A 707 -4.91 25.39 26.73
CA TRP A 707 -5.99 25.27 25.74
C TRP A 707 -6.02 26.50 24.82
N ARG A 708 -5.83 26.26 23.53
CA ARG A 708 -5.69 27.25 22.49
C ARG A 708 -6.97 27.30 21.64
N THR A 709 -7.99 27.96 22.15
CA THR A 709 -9.30 28.12 21.48
C THR A 709 -9.61 29.58 21.24
N VAL A 710 -10.50 29.88 20.30
CA VAL A 710 -10.97 31.22 20.02
C VAL A 710 -11.52 31.84 21.31
N GLY A 711 -11.01 33.02 21.69
CA GLY A 711 -11.34 33.66 22.97
C GLY A 711 -10.61 33.12 24.20
N ASN A 712 -9.77 32.08 24.07
CA ASN A 712 -9.02 31.49 25.17
C ASN A 712 -7.56 31.18 24.77
N GLY A 713 -6.78 32.24 24.59
CA GLY A 713 -5.32 32.15 24.40
C GLY A 713 -4.84 31.81 22.97
N LEU A 714 -5.72 31.58 22.00
CA LEU A 714 -5.32 31.31 20.62
C LEU A 714 -4.65 32.53 19.99
N ASN A 715 -3.42 32.32 19.51
CA ASN A 715 -2.68 33.29 18.68
C ASN A 715 -2.39 32.64 17.32
N TRP A 716 -3.03 33.14 16.27
CA TRP A 716 -2.92 32.58 14.93
C TRP A 716 -1.47 32.55 14.39
N ALA A 717 -0.63 33.51 14.81
CA ALA A 717 0.77 33.53 14.37
C ALA A 717 1.63 32.40 14.95
N ASP A 718 1.38 32.02 16.23
CA ASP A 718 2.19 31.05 16.94
C ASP A 718 1.56 29.65 17.00
N ASP A 719 0.23 29.58 16.83
CA ASP A 719 -0.53 28.34 17.00
C ASP A 719 -0.96 27.69 15.70
N MET A 720 -0.67 28.29 14.56
CA MET A 720 -0.94 27.73 13.24
C MET A 720 0.34 27.26 12.57
N ALA A 721 0.32 26.03 12.06
CA ALA A 721 1.40 25.48 11.25
C ALA A 721 0.89 25.15 9.84
N PHE A 722 1.70 25.53 8.87
CA PHE A 722 1.46 25.27 7.45
C PHE A 722 2.43 24.21 6.95
N HIS A 723 1.92 23.17 6.30
CA HIS A 723 2.73 22.07 5.79
C HIS A 723 2.47 21.82 4.31
N ILE A 724 3.55 21.73 3.54
CA ILE A 724 3.55 21.23 2.17
C ILE A 724 4.23 19.86 2.19
N ALA A 725 3.61 18.86 1.56
CA ALA A 725 4.19 17.51 1.51
C ALA A 725 3.74 16.76 0.25
N ILE A 726 4.44 15.67 -0.06
CA ILE A 726 4.11 14.74 -1.12
C ILE A 726 3.66 13.41 -0.48
N GLY A 727 2.57 12.85 -1.00
CA GLY A 727 1.95 11.64 -0.47
C GLY A 727 0.95 11.89 0.67
N TYR A 728 0.30 10.80 1.12
CA TYR A 728 -0.54 10.84 2.32
C TYR A 728 0.34 10.90 3.59
N PRO A 729 -0.18 11.42 4.72
CA PRO A 729 0.62 11.52 5.95
C PRO A 729 0.94 10.15 6.58
N PHE A 730 0.10 9.14 6.31
CA PHE A 730 0.20 7.77 6.83
C PHE A 730 -0.62 6.80 5.99
#